data_83241732f6fe4913e4efcfbc6619cda9
#
_entry.id   83241732f6fe4913e4efcfbc6619cda9
#
_cell.length_a   1.000
_cell.length_b   1.000
_cell.length_c   1.000
_cell.angle_alpha   90.00
_cell.angle_beta   90.00
_cell.angle_gamma   90.00
#
_symmetry.space_group_name_H-M   'P 1'
#
loop_
_entity.id
_entity.type
_entity.pdbx_description
1 polymer ?
#
loop_
_entity_poly.entity_id
_entity_poly.type
_entity_poly.pdbx_seq_one_letter_code
_entity_poly.pdbx_strand_id
1 'polypeptide(L)'
;MSATRRPARNDNVAGCAGDRPRVLLCECAGTMANVDFDRLAAHADEIAEVVRDAHWCGREGQARLLELMEADDGRQLVFAGCSNDFAARRFQRLTSRGLRMEIADIRENCSWVHGGDVDAVTRKAMGIVEAAIGFPTTTEDVLAHSTREGAVLVIGGGVAGTQAAAELTQMGHRVELVERRPFLGGRAARIGTVFPTNDCGQCLPTTDDQTGVRKCVHRNEALDHGDLHIWRRTTVQAVEGRPGAFEVALRRLPNIVTEACVNCGACETVCPEPASEPGKRSIFHEYYDGRVVRTIDLDTCSFCGACAETCPVEAIDFTQSPERATVRVGAILAATGCVPAPREHVEYLGYGHDGVVTQVELSEMLPAWEEQAALGHMPAHDVVMIQCAGSRDLRFLPSCSRLCCMIALKHATRLRTLFPSMKVTICYLELRTAGIGYENWFRAARRAGVEFLRGTPPEVQFDGDGRPVVEVEDVTAARTAVLRPDLVVLSTGLVPAPETADLAHVLGVDLQEDGFIEILDGKNRATETTAEGVFVCGSAAGPKALIEVSTEASAVASEVHNFLGSAGRRGAPASVVDAAACVGCDVCLNLCPFGAVALVERPEDAARPTAVKDGGKLAVIDAGVCRACGVCAANCPELAIAHNQGDAAIQGRLAALTHGVENPIVGFFCKECAGAAISLGGQHRDWYPETVRLIELPCLGRISALHIVEAVRLGAAGVFLAGCAENRCHYRTGDASAAEQRRVAEELLAEAGLDVPIAQWHLCAVDRLSVGRRIRMFHALATHDQAGLEELERELEWIGGHHEPYVAASPPAVPCGGPPARAEGGCRDHLR
;
A
#
# COMPACT_ATOMS: atom_id res chain seq x y z
N MET A 1 -39.30 26.72 -27.38
CA MET A 1 -38.68 26.70 -28.71
C MET A 1 -37.47 27.63 -28.67
N SER A 2 -36.33 27.09 -28.45
CA SER A 2 -35.06 27.79 -28.60
C SER A 2 -34.09 26.77 -29.20
N ALA A 3 -33.64 27.05 -30.41
CA ALA A 3 -32.71 26.19 -31.13
C ALA A 3 -31.39 26.12 -30.33
N THR A 4 -31.11 24.97 -29.75
CA THR A 4 -29.84 24.67 -29.08
C THR A 4 -28.72 24.74 -30.11
N ARG A 5 -27.90 25.81 -30.03
CA ARG A 5 -26.69 25.94 -30.84
C ARG A 5 -25.76 24.77 -30.54
N ARG A 6 -25.26 24.10 -31.58
CA ARG A 6 -24.13 23.16 -31.47
C ARG A 6 -23.03 23.86 -30.68
N PRO A 7 -22.39 23.19 -29.69
CA PRO A 7 -21.26 23.75 -28.97
C PRO A 7 -20.17 24.16 -29.97
N ALA A 8 -19.57 25.34 -29.76
CA ALA A 8 -18.48 25.83 -30.58
C ALA A 8 -17.31 24.81 -30.51
N ARG A 9 -16.78 24.46 -31.66
CA ARG A 9 -15.56 23.63 -31.76
C ARG A 9 -14.45 24.29 -30.95
N ASN A 10 -13.68 23.48 -30.28
CA ASN A 10 -12.47 23.95 -29.58
C ASN A 10 -11.41 24.33 -30.64
N ASP A 11 -11.37 25.60 -31.04
CA ASP A 11 -10.41 26.13 -32.01
C ASP A 11 -8.95 26.07 -31.53
N ASN A 12 -8.70 25.61 -30.29
CA ASN A 12 -7.36 25.41 -29.71
C ASN A 12 -6.69 24.07 -30.07
N VAL A 13 -7.30 23.25 -30.93
CA VAL A 13 -6.61 22.13 -31.60
C VAL A 13 -5.87 22.59 -32.86
N ALA A 14 -5.59 23.84 -32.96
CA ALA A 14 -4.80 24.46 -34.05
C ALA A 14 -3.31 24.34 -33.74
N GLY A 15 -2.80 23.12 -33.77
CA GLY A 15 -1.36 22.81 -33.65
C GLY A 15 -0.76 22.11 -34.87
N CYS A 16 -1.52 21.80 -35.92
CA CYS A 16 -1.00 21.47 -37.27
C CYS A 16 -2.08 21.80 -38.28
N ALA A 17 -1.89 22.87 -39.01
CA ALA A 17 -2.78 23.27 -40.08
C ALA A 17 -2.76 22.27 -41.24
N GLY A 18 -3.86 21.54 -41.44
CA GLY A 18 -4.09 20.90 -42.72
C GLY A 18 -4.85 19.58 -42.76
N ASP A 19 -4.82 18.71 -41.74
CA ASP A 19 -5.34 17.35 -41.92
C ASP A 19 -6.46 16.98 -40.95
N ARG A 20 -7.62 16.57 -41.56
CA ARG A 20 -8.76 16.02 -40.83
C ARG A 20 -8.34 14.79 -40.01
N PRO A 21 -8.86 14.58 -38.77
CA PRO A 21 -8.63 13.33 -37.99
C PRO A 21 -9.03 12.11 -38.83
N ARG A 22 -8.43 10.97 -38.52
CA ARG A 22 -8.73 9.69 -39.19
C ARG A 22 -9.43 8.73 -38.22
N VAL A 23 -10.63 8.27 -38.64
CA VAL A 23 -11.41 7.26 -37.92
C VAL A 23 -11.20 5.89 -38.54
N LEU A 24 -10.67 4.97 -37.71
CA LEU A 24 -10.54 3.55 -38.03
C LEU A 24 -11.82 2.84 -37.55
N LEU A 25 -12.78 2.68 -38.45
CA LEU A 25 -14.08 2.08 -38.13
C LEU A 25 -13.99 0.56 -38.27
N CYS A 26 -14.22 -0.17 -37.15
CA CYS A 26 -14.19 -1.62 -37.09
C CYS A 26 -15.60 -2.20 -37.02
N GLU A 27 -15.96 -3.07 -37.97
CA GLU A 27 -17.25 -3.77 -37.97
C GLU A 27 -17.25 -5.01 -37.08
N CYS A 28 -16.09 -5.35 -36.49
CA CYS A 28 -15.87 -6.47 -35.60
C CYS A 28 -16.42 -7.80 -36.16
N ALA A 29 -16.12 -8.07 -37.44
CA ALA A 29 -16.57 -9.28 -38.17
C ALA A 29 -18.10 -9.49 -38.12
N GLY A 30 -18.88 -8.40 -38.16
CA GLY A 30 -20.35 -8.46 -38.16
C GLY A 30 -21.01 -8.74 -36.81
N THR A 31 -20.25 -8.69 -35.71
CA THR A 31 -20.83 -8.94 -34.37
C THR A 31 -21.64 -7.78 -33.81
N MET A 32 -21.63 -6.62 -34.46
CA MET A 32 -22.39 -5.40 -34.12
C MET A 32 -23.55 -5.19 -35.13
N ALA A 33 -24.40 -6.20 -35.30
CA ALA A 33 -25.47 -6.18 -36.30
C ALA A 33 -26.57 -5.12 -36.06
N ASN A 34 -26.62 -4.52 -34.88
CA ASN A 34 -27.55 -3.46 -34.50
C ASN A 34 -26.97 -2.04 -34.68
N VAL A 35 -25.84 -1.90 -35.41
CA VAL A 35 -25.28 -0.60 -35.82
C VAL A 35 -25.35 -0.48 -37.34
N ASP A 36 -25.94 0.58 -37.84
CA ASP A 36 -25.91 0.94 -39.24
C ASP A 36 -24.57 1.61 -39.56
N PHE A 37 -23.62 0.81 -40.05
CA PHE A 37 -22.27 1.27 -40.37
C PHE A 37 -22.19 2.24 -41.52
N ASP A 38 -23.13 2.22 -42.44
CA ASP A 38 -23.16 3.15 -43.57
C ASP A 38 -23.56 4.54 -43.10
N ARG A 39 -24.57 4.63 -42.24
CA ARG A 39 -24.96 5.90 -41.60
C ARG A 39 -23.88 6.41 -40.65
N LEU A 40 -23.27 5.52 -39.83
CA LEU A 40 -22.20 5.90 -38.93
C LEU A 40 -20.99 6.44 -39.70
N ALA A 41 -20.56 5.75 -40.76
CA ALA A 41 -19.46 6.20 -41.62
C ALA A 41 -19.75 7.53 -42.30
N ALA A 42 -20.96 7.69 -42.85
CA ALA A 42 -21.36 8.95 -43.49
C ALA A 42 -21.35 10.13 -42.51
N HIS A 43 -21.83 9.91 -41.27
CA HIS A 43 -21.79 10.92 -40.22
C HIS A 43 -20.36 11.29 -39.82
N ALA A 44 -19.49 10.29 -39.57
CA ALA A 44 -18.11 10.50 -39.22
C ALA A 44 -17.31 11.17 -40.36
N ASP A 45 -17.63 10.86 -41.65
CA ASP A 45 -16.96 11.45 -42.83
C ASP A 45 -17.24 12.94 -43.00
N GLU A 46 -18.28 13.50 -42.36
CA GLU A 46 -18.47 14.95 -42.31
C GLU A 46 -17.33 15.69 -41.56
N ILE A 47 -16.70 15.01 -40.57
CA ILE A 47 -15.75 15.64 -39.64
C ILE A 47 -14.35 15.00 -39.63
N ALA A 48 -14.19 13.79 -40.15
CA ALA A 48 -12.94 13.03 -40.18
C ALA A 48 -12.80 12.25 -41.50
N GLU A 49 -11.62 11.73 -41.81
CA GLU A 49 -11.40 10.70 -42.84
C GLU A 49 -11.77 9.34 -42.27
N VAL A 50 -12.69 8.60 -42.89
CA VAL A 50 -13.11 7.29 -42.38
C VAL A 50 -12.46 6.16 -43.15
N VAL A 51 -11.78 5.28 -42.45
CA VAL A 51 -11.21 4.05 -43.02
C VAL A 51 -11.91 2.86 -42.38
N ARG A 52 -12.67 2.12 -43.16
CA ARG A 52 -13.43 0.94 -42.68
C ARG A 52 -12.64 -0.32 -42.85
N ASP A 53 -12.79 -1.22 -41.89
CA ASP A 53 -12.31 -2.61 -41.96
C ASP A 53 -13.21 -3.52 -41.13
N ALA A 54 -13.51 -4.69 -41.70
CA ALA A 54 -14.31 -5.69 -41.00
C ALA A 54 -13.64 -6.18 -39.70
N HIS A 55 -12.29 -6.11 -39.60
CA HIS A 55 -11.56 -6.75 -38.54
C HIS A 55 -10.14 -6.17 -38.33
N TRP A 56 -10.03 -4.93 -37.84
CA TRP A 56 -8.74 -4.26 -37.61
C TRP A 56 -7.76 -5.05 -36.73
N CYS A 57 -8.23 -5.83 -35.76
CA CYS A 57 -7.38 -6.67 -34.91
C CYS A 57 -6.96 -7.99 -35.56
N GLY A 58 -7.41 -8.29 -36.77
CA GLY A 58 -6.95 -9.40 -37.59
C GLY A 58 -5.57 -9.15 -38.21
N ARG A 59 -5.02 -10.19 -38.85
CA ARG A 59 -3.68 -10.11 -39.43
C ARG A 59 -3.54 -9.02 -40.51
N GLU A 60 -4.52 -8.91 -41.39
CA GLU A 60 -4.56 -7.93 -42.46
C GLU A 60 -4.79 -6.52 -41.91
N GLY A 61 -5.73 -6.35 -40.98
CA GLY A 61 -5.99 -5.07 -40.31
C GLY A 61 -4.77 -4.56 -39.55
N GLN A 62 -4.05 -5.40 -38.83
CA GLN A 62 -2.79 -5.00 -38.17
C GLN A 62 -1.69 -4.61 -39.17
N ALA A 63 -1.61 -5.26 -40.34
CA ALA A 63 -0.67 -4.88 -41.38
C ALA A 63 -0.99 -3.50 -41.94
N ARG A 64 -2.27 -3.20 -42.21
CA ARG A 64 -2.73 -1.85 -42.64
C ARG A 64 -2.48 -0.77 -41.58
N LEU A 65 -2.62 -1.11 -40.28
CA LEU A 65 -2.26 -0.19 -39.20
C LEU A 65 -0.76 0.14 -39.20
N LEU A 66 0.10 -0.84 -39.46
CA LEU A 66 1.55 -0.59 -39.61
C LEU A 66 1.84 0.33 -40.77
N GLU A 67 1.21 0.13 -41.93
CA GLU A 67 1.36 1.01 -43.09
C GLU A 67 0.93 2.45 -42.77
N LEU A 68 -0.19 2.62 -42.04
CA LEU A 68 -0.65 3.94 -41.58
C LEU A 68 0.32 4.60 -40.60
N MET A 69 0.95 3.83 -39.73
CA MET A 69 1.99 4.33 -38.82
C MET A 69 3.27 4.74 -39.54
N GLU A 70 3.68 3.97 -40.58
CA GLU A 70 4.88 4.27 -41.36
C GLU A 70 4.68 5.50 -42.23
N ALA A 71 3.44 5.79 -42.63
CA ALA A 71 3.13 7.00 -43.39
C ALA A 71 3.22 8.28 -42.53
N ASP A 72 3.17 8.15 -41.21
CA ASP A 72 3.22 9.19 -40.17
C ASP A 72 2.89 10.60 -40.66
N ASP A 73 1.60 10.82 -40.92
CA ASP A 73 1.10 12.11 -41.41
C ASP A 73 0.69 13.06 -40.26
N GLY A 74 1.01 12.69 -38.99
CA GLY A 74 0.73 13.50 -37.80
C GLY A 74 -0.74 13.62 -37.43
N ARG A 75 -1.65 12.88 -38.09
CA ARG A 75 -3.09 12.97 -37.84
C ARG A 75 -3.51 12.28 -36.56
N GLN A 76 -4.49 12.85 -35.90
CA GLN A 76 -5.19 12.18 -34.81
C GLN A 76 -5.87 10.91 -35.35
N LEU A 77 -5.58 9.75 -34.70
CA LEU A 77 -6.25 8.50 -34.99
C LEU A 77 -7.32 8.22 -33.93
N VAL A 78 -8.54 7.91 -34.40
CA VAL A 78 -9.66 7.47 -33.56
C VAL A 78 -10.03 6.06 -33.97
N PHE A 79 -9.95 5.10 -33.05
CA PHE A 79 -10.40 3.75 -33.27
C PHE A 79 -11.83 3.57 -32.76
N ALA A 80 -12.76 3.43 -33.66
CA ALA A 80 -14.17 3.17 -33.39
C ALA A 80 -14.45 1.66 -33.50
N GLY A 81 -14.56 0.98 -32.36
CA GLY A 81 -14.70 -0.48 -32.30
C GLY A 81 -14.87 -0.98 -30.88
N CYS A 82 -13.98 -1.85 -30.43
CA CYS A 82 -14.00 -2.45 -29.10
C CYS A 82 -13.49 -1.49 -28.00
N SER A 83 -13.76 -1.89 -26.74
CA SER A 83 -13.33 -1.14 -25.54
C SER A 83 -11.81 -0.93 -25.46
N ASN A 84 -11.41 0.06 -24.69
CA ASN A 84 -10.01 0.40 -24.45
C ASN A 84 -9.21 -0.81 -23.97
N ASP A 85 -9.72 -1.57 -23.01
CA ASP A 85 -9.05 -2.76 -22.47
C ASP A 85 -8.84 -3.84 -23.52
N PHE A 86 -9.82 -4.06 -24.38
CA PHE A 86 -9.72 -5.05 -25.44
C PHE A 86 -8.77 -4.59 -26.55
N ALA A 87 -8.88 -3.33 -26.97
CA ALA A 87 -8.02 -2.73 -27.97
C ALA A 87 -6.55 -2.71 -27.52
N ALA A 88 -6.28 -2.32 -26.28
CA ALA A 88 -4.93 -2.28 -25.70
C ALA A 88 -4.24 -3.67 -25.79
N ARG A 89 -4.96 -4.74 -25.47
CA ARG A 89 -4.40 -6.12 -25.59
C ARG A 89 -4.16 -6.53 -27.05
N ARG A 90 -5.06 -6.17 -27.95
CA ARG A 90 -4.97 -6.57 -29.36
C ARG A 90 -3.89 -5.80 -30.13
N PHE A 91 -3.71 -4.54 -29.79
CA PHE A 91 -2.75 -3.65 -30.46
C PHE A 91 -1.47 -3.42 -29.66
N GLN A 92 -1.22 -4.17 -28.60
CA GLN A 92 -0.07 -4.02 -27.71
C GLN A 92 1.27 -3.93 -28.47
N ARG A 93 1.45 -4.74 -29.51
CA ARG A 93 2.67 -4.73 -30.33
C ARG A 93 2.83 -3.44 -31.13
N LEU A 94 1.74 -2.80 -31.51
CA LEU A 94 1.74 -1.55 -32.27
C LEU A 94 1.88 -0.35 -31.34
N THR A 95 1.21 -0.37 -30.19
CA THR A 95 1.36 0.68 -29.18
C THR A 95 2.78 0.71 -28.59
N SER A 96 3.45 -0.43 -28.44
CA SER A 96 4.87 -0.48 -28.07
C SER A 96 5.82 0.10 -29.13
N ARG A 97 5.36 0.25 -30.39
CA ARG A 97 6.06 0.89 -31.48
C ARG A 97 5.67 2.35 -31.70
N GLY A 98 4.84 2.91 -30.83
CA GLY A 98 4.44 4.30 -30.88
C GLY A 98 3.03 4.57 -31.42
N LEU A 99 2.21 3.54 -31.74
CA LEU A 99 0.82 3.75 -32.14
C LEU A 99 0.03 4.47 -31.04
N ARG A 100 -0.55 5.61 -31.35
CA ARG A 100 -1.42 6.41 -30.50
C ARG A 100 -2.81 6.48 -31.12
N MET A 101 -3.83 6.12 -30.36
CA MET A 101 -5.23 6.15 -30.84
C MET A 101 -6.13 6.58 -29.70
N GLU A 102 -7.11 7.41 -29.99
CA GLU A 102 -8.27 7.61 -29.13
C GLU A 102 -9.27 6.47 -29.39
N ILE A 103 -9.87 5.93 -28.35
CA ILE A 103 -10.80 4.80 -28.45
C ILE A 103 -12.24 5.29 -28.34
N ALA A 104 -13.05 4.99 -29.36
CA ALA A 104 -14.49 5.15 -29.36
C ALA A 104 -15.12 3.76 -29.19
N ASP A 105 -15.50 3.38 -27.97
CA ASP A 105 -16.08 2.07 -27.66
C ASP A 105 -17.54 1.99 -28.12
N ILE A 106 -17.72 1.57 -29.37
CA ILE A 106 -19.04 1.34 -29.97
C ILE A 106 -19.48 -0.13 -29.87
N ARG A 107 -18.67 -1.00 -29.29
CA ARG A 107 -18.98 -2.42 -29.15
C ARG A 107 -19.46 -2.75 -27.75
N GLU A 108 -18.61 -2.71 -26.73
CA GLU A 108 -18.93 -3.12 -25.37
C GLU A 108 -19.87 -2.16 -24.66
N ASN A 109 -19.75 -0.86 -24.93
CA ASN A 109 -20.57 0.18 -24.31
C ASN A 109 -21.72 0.70 -25.19
N CYS A 110 -21.91 0.09 -26.36
CA CYS A 110 -22.96 0.47 -27.28
C CYS A 110 -23.66 -0.75 -27.87
N SER A 111 -23.13 -1.34 -28.95
CA SER A 111 -23.81 -2.39 -29.70
C SER A 111 -24.18 -3.63 -28.85
N TRP A 112 -23.24 -4.12 -28.05
CA TRP A 112 -23.42 -5.40 -27.33
C TRP A 112 -24.30 -5.30 -26.08
N VAL A 113 -24.48 -4.12 -25.56
CA VAL A 113 -25.28 -3.86 -24.34
C VAL A 113 -26.67 -3.31 -24.65
N HIS A 114 -27.03 -3.14 -25.92
CA HIS A 114 -28.35 -2.63 -26.31
C HIS A 114 -29.14 -3.63 -27.12
N GLY A 115 -30.47 -3.60 -26.95
CA GLY A 115 -31.41 -4.41 -27.69
C GLY A 115 -31.58 -3.97 -29.15
N GLY A 116 -32.60 -4.40 -29.82
CA GLY A 116 -32.76 -4.38 -31.25
C GLY A 116 -33.10 -3.04 -31.95
N ASP A 117 -33.15 -1.88 -31.31
CA ASP A 117 -33.38 -0.58 -31.97
C ASP A 117 -32.11 -0.07 -32.66
N VAL A 118 -31.96 -0.44 -33.93
CA VAL A 118 -30.83 -0.06 -34.78
C VAL A 118 -30.65 1.48 -34.84
N ASP A 119 -31.75 2.24 -34.90
CA ASP A 119 -31.68 3.67 -34.98
C ASP A 119 -31.15 4.34 -33.71
N ALA A 120 -31.61 3.89 -32.53
CA ALA A 120 -31.16 4.41 -31.26
C ALA A 120 -29.69 4.03 -31.01
N VAL A 121 -29.30 2.77 -31.25
CA VAL A 121 -27.94 2.28 -31.10
C VAL A 121 -26.99 3.00 -32.07
N THR A 122 -27.38 3.20 -33.30
CA THR A 122 -26.55 3.92 -34.29
C THR A 122 -26.37 5.40 -33.91
N ARG A 123 -27.43 6.08 -33.42
CA ARG A 123 -27.27 7.46 -32.88
C ARG A 123 -26.33 7.51 -31.70
N LYS A 124 -26.38 6.54 -30.81
CA LYS A 124 -25.43 6.45 -29.68
C LYS A 124 -24.00 6.27 -30.19
N ALA A 125 -23.77 5.36 -31.14
CA ALA A 125 -22.47 5.15 -31.75
C ALA A 125 -21.92 6.43 -32.42
N MET A 126 -22.76 7.18 -33.13
CA MET A 126 -22.41 8.50 -33.72
C MET A 126 -21.92 9.47 -32.65
N GLY A 127 -22.66 9.62 -31.54
CA GLY A 127 -22.25 10.48 -30.43
C GLY A 127 -20.93 10.07 -29.78
N ILE A 128 -20.69 8.77 -29.64
CA ILE A 128 -19.40 8.25 -29.09
C ILE A 128 -18.25 8.57 -30.03
N VAL A 129 -18.41 8.40 -31.34
CA VAL A 129 -17.37 8.68 -32.33
C VAL A 129 -17.14 10.20 -32.43
N GLU A 130 -18.20 11.02 -32.46
CA GLU A 130 -18.10 12.47 -32.47
C GLU A 130 -17.38 12.99 -31.22
N ALA A 131 -17.71 12.46 -30.05
CA ALA A 131 -17.04 12.81 -28.80
C ALA A 131 -15.54 12.47 -28.81
N ALA A 132 -15.16 11.30 -29.36
CA ALA A 132 -13.77 10.90 -29.48
C ALA A 132 -12.97 11.76 -30.48
N ILE A 133 -13.59 12.19 -31.58
CA ILE A 133 -12.96 13.06 -32.56
C ILE A 133 -12.79 14.48 -32.01
N GLY A 134 -13.87 15.05 -31.47
CA GLY A 134 -13.89 16.45 -31.05
C GLY A 134 -13.17 16.74 -29.74
N PHE A 135 -13.08 15.74 -28.85
CA PHE A 135 -12.61 15.91 -27.48
C PHE A 135 -11.73 14.73 -27.05
N PRO A 136 -10.52 14.58 -27.64
CA PRO A 136 -9.63 13.50 -27.32
C PRO A 136 -9.17 13.54 -25.84
N THR A 137 -8.99 12.36 -25.25
CA THR A 137 -8.44 12.23 -23.90
C THR A 137 -6.92 12.10 -23.90
N THR A 138 -6.33 11.78 -25.04
CA THR A 138 -4.88 11.65 -25.20
C THR A 138 -4.27 12.99 -25.60
N THR A 139 -3.42 13.53 -24.74
CA THR A 139 -2.56 14.66 -25.05
C THR A 139 -1.13 14.19 -25.32
N GLU A 140 -0.32 15.04 -25.92
CA GLU A 140 1.10 14.74 -26.15
C GLU A 140 1.81 14.34 -24.87
N ASP A 141 2.60 13.27 -24.94
CA ASP A 141 3.45 12.85 -23.84
C ASP A 141 4.55 13.89 -23.61
N VAL A 142 4.40 14.69 -22.59
CA VAL A 142 5.51 15.49 -22.08
C VAL A 142 6.49 14.51 -21.41
N LEU A 143 7.56 14.15 -22.12
CA LEU A 143 8.66 13.39 -21.56
C LEU A 143 9.34 14.24 -20.48
N ALA A 144 8.88 14.11 -19.27
CA ALA A 144 9.54 14.72 -18.13
C ALA A 144 10.72 13.83 -17.72
N HIS A 145 11.91 14.30 -17.97
CA HIS A 145 13.13 13.73 -17.43
C HIS A 145 13.27 14.17 -15.97
N SER A 146 12.76 13.39 -15.03
CA SER A 146 13.14 13.55 -13.62
C SER A 146 14.31 12.60 -13.34
N THR A 147 15.43 13.13 -12.95
CA THR A 147 16.54 12.34 -12.41
C THR A 147 16.21 12.01 -10.96
N ARG A 148 16.22 10.72 -10.61
CA ARG A 148 16.18 10.27 -9.23
C ARG A 148 17.59 9.96 -8.77
N GLU A 149 17.88 10.26 -7.51
CA GLU A 149 19.12 9.82 -6.88
C GLU A 149 19.16 8.29 -6.85
N GLY A 150 20.25 7.69 -7.31
CA GLY A 150 20.41 6.23 -7.36
C GLY A 150 20.71 5.57 -6.02
N ALA A 151 20.86 6.35 -4.95
CA ALA A 151 21.14 5.86 -3.60
C ALA A 151 19.86 5.51 -2.84
N VAL A 152 19.97 4.54 -1.91
CA VAL A 152 18.87 4.09 -1.04
C VAL A 152 19.28 4.19 0.42
N LEU A 153 18.42 4.75 1.26
CA LEU A 153 18.57 4.67 2.71
C LEU A 153 17.83 3.46 3.24
N VAL A 154 18.50 2.59 3.97
CA VAL A 154 17.89 1.49 4.71
C VAL A 154 18.00 1.76 6.20
N ILE A 155 16.87 1.82 6.91
CA ILE A 155 16.81 2.13 8.34
C ILE A 155 16.53 0.85 9.13
N GLY A 156 17.53 0.36 9.81
CA GLY A 156 17.52 -0.86 10.62
C GLY A 156 18.38 -1.97 10.03
N GLY A 157 19.43 -2.34 10.75
CA GLY A 157 20.40 -3.38 10.37
C GLY A 157 20.02 -4.79 10.86
N GLY A 158 18.71 -5.08 11.02
CA GLY A 158 18.20 -6.43 11.28
C GLY A 158 18.19 -7.29 10.02
N VAL A 159 17.60 -8.51 10.12
CA VAL A 159 17.55 -9.47 8.99
C VAL A 159 16.94 -8.86 7.74
N ALA A 160 15.80 -8.15 7.87
CA ALA A 160 15.15 -7.51 6.73
C ALA A 160 16.05 -6.47 6.06
N GLY A 161 16.58 -5.54 6.85
CA GLY A 161 17.37 -4.42 6.33
C GLY A 161 18.71 -4.86 5.75
N THR A 162 19.42 -5.79 6.40
CA THR A 162 20.71 -6.31 5.87
C THR A 162 20.52 -7.09 4.58
N GLN A 163 19.45 -7.90 4.48
CA GLN A 163 19.17 -8.63 3.24
C GLN A 163 18.77 -7.66 2.12
N ALA A 164 17.84 -6.74 2.37
CA ALA A 164 17.43 -5.77 1.36
C ALA A 164 18.60 -4.88 0.91
N ALA A 165 19.47 -4.44 1.84
CA ALA A 165 20.64 -3.64 1.55
C ALA A 165 21.62 -4.41 0.63
N ALA A 166 21.88 -5.67 0.94
CA ALA A 166 22.76 -6.52 0.13
C ALA A 166 22.20 -6.74 -1.28
N GLU A 167 20.90 -7.03 -1.41
CA GLU A 167 20.25 -7.22 -2.72
C GLU A 167 20.21 -5.93 -3.54
N LEU A 168 19.90 -4.80 -2.93
CA LEU A 168 19.93 -3.49 -3.60
C LEU A 168 21.34 -3.15 -4.11
N THR A 169 22.39 -3.43 -3.32
CA THR A 169 23.77 -3.23 -3.74
C THR A 169 24.13 -4.11 -4.96
N GLN A 170 23.65 -5.37 -4.97
CA GLN A 170 23.82 -6.26 -6.14
C GLN A 170 23.07 -5.77 -7.38
N MET A 171 21.96 -5.07 -7.20
CA MET A 171 21.21 -4.42 -8.28
C MET A 171 21.88 -3.12 -8.77
N GLY A 172 23.04 -2.74 -8.20
CA GLY A 172 23.84 -1.59 -8.61
C GLY A 172 23.46 -0.27 -7.94
N HIS A 173 22.76 -0.30 -6.83
CA HIS A 173 22.45 0.89 -6.04
C HIS A 173 23.48 1.14 -4.95
N ARG A 174 23.80 2.44 -4.72
CA ARG A 174 24.52 2.84 -3.50
C ARG A 174 23.55 2.77 -2.33
N VAL A 175 23.92 2.09 -1.25
CA VAL A 175 23.09 1.90 -0.08
C VAL A 175 23.72 2.50 1.17
N GLU A 176 22.95 3.32 1.87
CA GLU A 176 23.26 3.87 3.19
C GLU A 176 22.45 3.09 4.23
N LEU A 177 23.07 2.12 4.90
CA LEU A 177 22.44 1.30 5.94
C LEU A 177 22.64 1.94 7.31
N VAL A 178 21.58 2.41 7.93
CA VAL A 178 21.57 3.04 9.25
C VAL A 178 21.11 2.04 10.31
N GLU A 179 21.94 1.84 11.35
CA GLU A 179 21.63 1.02 12.52
C GLU A 179 21.93 1.80 13.80
N ARG A 180 20.92 1.88 14.70
CA ARG A 180 21.07 2.60 15.98
C ARG A 180 21.99 1.92 16.96
N ARG A 181 22.12 0.60 16.87
CA ARG A 181 23.02 -0.21 17.71
C ARG A 181 24.44 -0.24 17.13
N PRO A 182 25.42 -0.64 17.93
CA PRO A 182 26.78 -0.79 17.44
C PRO A 182 26.97 -1.99 16.51
N PHE A 183 25.96 -2.86 16.37
CA PHE A 183 26.05 -4.14 15.63
C PHE A 183 24.82 -4.37 14.75
N LEU A 184 25.00 -5.21 13.74
CA LEU A 184 23.96 -5.66 12.82
C LEU A 184 23.34 -7.00 13.28
N GLY A 185 22.31 -7.47 12.56
CA GLY A 185 21.63 -8.73 12.79
C GLY A 185 20.33 -8.57 13.60
N GLY A 186 20.14 -7.41 14.24
CA GLY A 186 18.91 -7.11 14.99
C GLY A 186 18.63 -8.11 16.10
N ARG A 187 17.35 -8.44 16.30
CA ARG A 187 16.93 -9.37 17.35
C ARG A 187 17.31 -10.83 17.07
N ALA A 188 17.31 -11.23 15.80
CA ALA A 188 17.67 -12.60 15.44
C ALA A 188 19.09 -12.97 15.90
N ALA A 189 20.01 -12.02 15.94
CA ALA A 189 21.36 -12.23 16.43
C ALA A 189 21.42 -12.50 17.93
N ARG A 190 20.37 -12.18 18.72
CA ARG A 190 20.35 -12.25 20.18
C ARG A 190 19.60 -13.46 20.73
N ILE A 191 18.67 -14.03 19.97
CA ILE A 191 17.78 -15.10 20.45
C ILE A 191 18.29 -16.52 20.12
N GLY A 192 19.57 -16.67 19.80
CA GLY A 192 20.18 -17.95 19.48
C GLY A 192 19.64 -18.54 18.18
N THR A 193 18.86 -19.61 18.28
CA THR A 193 18.22 -20.23 17.12
C THR A 193 16.84 -19.65 16.84
N VAL A 194 16.51 -19.49 15.57
CA VAL A 194 15.23 -18.92 15.14
C VAL A 194 14.33 -19.99 14.50
N PHE A 195 13.03 -19.77 14.63
CA PHE A 195 12.02 -20.59 13.97
C PHE A 195 11.84 -20.11 12.50
N PRO A 196 11.59 -20.96 11.51
CA PRO A 196 11.37 -22.41 11.59
C PRO A 196 12.63 -23.28 11.35
N THR A 197 13.72 -22.67 10.95
CA THR A 197 14.94 -23.39 10.50
C THR A 197 15.79 -23.94 11.64
N ASN A 198 15.60 -23.41 12.84
CA ASN A 198 16.36 -23.75 14.04
C ASN A 198 17.87 -23.49 13.90
N ASP A 199 18.23 -22.50 13.11
CA ASP A 199 19.56 -21.91 12.94
C ASP A 199 19.59 -20.45 13.43
N CYS A 200 20.71 -19.75 13.27
CA CYS A 200 20.81 -18.33 13.67
C CYS A 200 20.07 -17.36 12.74
N GLY A 201 19.58 -17.79 11.57
CA GLY A 201 18.85 -16.96 10.62
C GLY A 201 19.62 -15.78 10.02
N GLN A 202 20.95 -15.80 10.06
CA GLN A 202 21.83 -14.68 9.67
C GLN A 202 22.58 -14.92 8.37
N CYS A 203 22.08 -15.81 7.51
CA CYS A 203 22.66 -16.05 6.20
C CYS A 203 22.04 -15.09 5.17
N LEU A 204 22.88 -14.32 4.50
CA LEU A 204 22.48 -13.49 3.38
C LEU A 204 22.33 -14.33 2.11
N PRO A 205 21.32 -14.11 1.29
CA PRO A 205 21.12 -14.82 0.02
C PRO A 205 22.11 -14.38 -1.06
N THR A 206 23.02 -13.47 -0.76
CA THR A 206 23.95 -12.88 -1.70
C THR A 206 24.98 -13.90 -2.20
N THR A 207 25.08 -14.01 -3.50
CA THR A 207 26.09 -14.82 -4.22
C THR A 207 27.04 -13.89 -4.92
N ASP A 208 27.89 -13.23 -4.16
CA ASP A 208 28.84 -12.24 -4.67
C ASP A 208 30.05 -12.88 -5.36
N ASP A 209 30.20 -14.18 -5.23
CA ASP A 209 31.22 -14.93 -5.90
C ASP A 209 30.63 -16.00 -6.84
N GLN A 210 31.43 -16.46 -7.75
CA GLN A 210 31.06 -17.51 -8.70
C GLN A 210 30.73 -18.85 -8.04
N THR A 211 30.81 -18.95 -6.72
CA THR A 211 30.59 -20.18 -5.94
C THR A 211 29.13 -20.39 -5.55
N GLY A 212 28.29 -19.33 -5.54
CA GLY A 212 26.91 -19.40 -5.14
C GLY A 212 26.69 -19.70 -3.65
N VAL A 213 27.71 -19.56 -2.82
CA VAL A 213 27.64 -19.85 -1.36
C VAL A 213 27.06 -18.64 -0.63
N ARG A 214 26.06 -18.88 0.22
CA ARG A 214 25.50 -17.86 1.09
C ARG A 214 26.51 -17.38 2.12
N LYS A 215 26.61 -16.06 2.31
CA LYS A 215 27.53 -15.45 3.26
C LYS A 215 26.84 -15.18 4.61
N CYS A 216 27.60 -15.28 5.69
CA CYS A 216 27.11 -14.99 7.03
C CYS A 216 27.22 -13.49 7.32
N VAL A 217 26.15 -12.86 7.80
CA VAL A 217 26.14 -11.44 8.15
C VAL A 217 27.15 -11.07 9.26
N HIS A 218 27.51 -12.05 10.10
CA HIS A 218 28.52 -11.87 11.14
C HIS A 218 29.95 -11.88 10.64
N ARG A 219 30.17 -12.14 9.33
CA ARG A 219 31.48 -12.00 8.70
C ARG A 219 31.49 -10.74 7.90
N ASN A 220 32.48 -9.87 8.13
CA ASN A 220 32.58 -8.57 7.47
C ASN A 220 32.53 -8.66 5.93
N GLU A 221 33.08 -9.74 5.37
CA GLU A 221 33.08 -9.99 3.92
C GLU A 221 31.67 -10.05 3.31
N ALA A 222 30.65 -10.33 4.11
CA ALA A 222 29.27 -10.46 3.61
C ALA A 222 28.63 -9.14 3.22
N LEU A 223 29.11 -8.05 3.80
CA LEU A 223 28.60 -6.69 3.60
C LEU A 223 29.70 -5.70 3.18
N ASP A 224 30.86 -6.21 2.76
CA ASP A 224 31.97 -5.41 2.28
C ASP A 224 31.85 -5.18 0.77
N HIS A 225 30.92 -4.30 0.41
CA HIS A 225 30.73 -3.81 -0.94
C HIS A 225 31.04 -2.31 -0.97
N GLY A 226 31.78 -1.86 -1.99
CA GLY A 226 32.15 -0.46 -2.13
C GLY A 226 30.93 0.51 -2.19
N ASP A 227 29.77 0.00 -2.60
CA ASP A 227 28.52 0.75 -2.70
C ASP A 227 27.59 0.62 -1.47
N LEU A 228 27.99 -0.17 -0.44
CA LEU A 228 27.28 -0.29 0.82
C LEU A 228 28.02 0.43 1.94
N HIS A 229 27.45 1.53 2.43
CA HIS A 229 27.95 2.25 3.56
C HIS A 229 27.11 1.98 4.81
N ILE A 230 27.74 1.56 5.92
CA ILE A 230 27.05 1.17 7.15
C ILE A 230 27.29 2.23 8.24
N TRP A 231 26.20 2.87 8.64
CA TRP A 231 26.12 3.85 9.72
C TRP A 231 25.69 3.18 11.02
N ARG A 232 26.63 2.71 11.83
CA ARG A 232 26.33 2.14 13.16
C ARG A 232 26.18 3.25 14.19
N ARG A 233 25.44 3.00 15.29
CA ARG A 233 25.12 3.96 16.36
C ARG A 233 24.45 5.23 15.83
N THR A 234 23.70 5.10 14.73
CA THR A 234 23.19 6.23 13.98
C THR A 234 21.67 6.21 13.93
N THR A 235 21.07 7.37 14.08
CA THR A 235 19.63 7.59 13.97
C THR A 235 19.33 8.65 12.92
N VAL A 236 18.16 8.52 12.28
CA VAL A 236 17.60 9.53 11.38
C VAL A 236 16.97 10.63 12.23
N GLN A 237 17.28 11.88 11.92
CA GLN A 237 16.78 13.05 12.66
C GLN A 237 15.75 13.86 11.88
N ALA A 238 15.94 14.00 10.58
CA ALA A 238 15.03 14.71 9.71
C ALA A 238 15.12 14.15 8.28
N VAL A 239 14.02 14.26 7.56
CA VAL A 239 13.94 13.95 6.13
C VAL A 239 13.29 15.13 5.43
N GLU A 240 13.97 15.67 4.44
CA GLU A 240 13.50 16.78 3.62
C GLU A 240 13.55 16.37 2.14
N GLY A 241 12.92 17.16 1.28
CA GLY A 241 12.92 16.91 -0.15
C GLY A 241 11.65 16.23 -0.64
N ARG A 242 11.78 15.36 -1.64
CA ARG A 242 10.64 14.74 -2.36
C ARG A 242 10.94 13.31 -2.79
N PRO A 243 9.92 12.51 -3.15
CA PRO A 243 10.11 11.18 -3.69
C PRO A 243 11.12 11.18 -4.87
N GLY A 244 12.17 10.36 -4.74
CA GLY A 244 13.27 10.30 -5.70
C GLY A 244 14.45 11.24 -5.40
N ALA A 245 14.35 12.16 -4.46
CA ALA A 245 15.40 13.11 -4.08
C ALA A 245 15.22 13.59 -2.63
N PHE A 246 15.45 12.69 -1.69
CA PHE A 246 15.42 12.98 -0.26
C PHE A 246 16.80 13.43 0.24
N GLU A 247 16.80 14.38 1.16
CA GLU A 247 17.95 14.79 1.95
C GLU A 247 17.71 14.40 3.41
N VAL A 248 18.56 13.52 3.94
CA VAL A 248 18.35 12.88 5.24
C VAL A 248 19.44 13.29 6.20
N ALA A 249 19.05 13.92 7.32
CA ALA A 249 19.95 14.27 8.40
C ALA A 249 20.13 13.09 9.36
N LEU A 250 21.37 12.70 9.57
CA LEU A 250 21.80 11.61 10.44
C LEU A 250 22.52 12.14 11.67
N ARG A 251 22.31 11.46 12.81
CA ARG A 251 23.07 11.68 14.06
C ARG A 251 23.73 10.38 14.47
N ARG A 252 25.06 10.37 14.45
CA ARG A 252 25.88 9.25 14.89
C ARG A 252 26.35 9.46 16.31
N LEU A 253 26.07 8.51 17.20
CA LEU A 253 26.59 8.53 18.56
C LEU A 253 28.05 8.07 18.57
N PRO A 254 28.86 8.61 19.51
CA PRO A 254 30.27 8.27 19.59
C PRO A 254 30.50 6.81 19.97
N ASN A 255 31.62 6.25 19.54
CA ASN A 255 32.07 4.94 19.94
C ASN A 255 32.96 5.06 21.20
N ILE A 256 32.33 5.28 22.34
CA ILE A 256 33.03 5.47 23.63
C ILE A 256 34.04 4.35 23.92
N VAL A 257 33.73 3.11 23.57
CA VAL A 257 34.71 2.01 23.65
C VAL A 257 35.38 1.85 22.29
N THR A 258 36.62 2.28 22.20
CA THR A 258 37.40 2.32 20.95
C THR A 258 37.86 0.92 20.51
N GLU A 259 38.44 0.85 19.31
CA GLU A 259 39.00 -0.38 18.75
C GLU A 259 40.24 -0.90 19.52
N ALA A 260 40.82 -0.09 20.36
CA ALA A 260 41.92 -0.51 21.26
C ALA A 260 41.43 -1.55 22.31
N CYS A 261 40.16 -1.73 22.50
CA CYS A 261 39.57 -2.66 23.47
C CYS A 261 40.01 -4.13 23.21
N VAL A 262 40.69 -4.73 24.19
CA VAL A 262 41.10 -6.14 24.19
C VAL A 262 40.08 -7.07 24.83
N ASN A 263 38.91 -6.56 25.19
CA ASN A 263 37.78 -7.29 25.73
C ASN A 263 38.08 -8.05 27.06
N CYS A 264 38.91 -7.49 27.92
CA CYS A 264 39.33 -8.13 29.20
C CYS A 264 38.19 -8.16 30.25
N GLY A 265 37.14 -7.38 30.16
CA GLY A 265 36.00 -7.36 31.07
C GLY A 265 36.19 -6.52 32.35
N ALA A 266 37.36 -5.93 32.63
CA ALA A 266 37.61 -5.20 33.84
C ALA A 266 36.62 -4.00 34.05
N CYS A 267 36.23 -3.33 32.98
CA CYS A 267 35.29 -2.21 33.04
C CYS A 267 33.86 -2.63 33.46
N GLU A 268 33.42 -3.81 33.12
CA GLU A 268 32.09 -4.32 33.47
C GLU A 268 32.00 -4.62 34.98
N THR A 269 33.09 -5.13 35.59
CA THR A 269 33.12 -5.46 37.02
C THR A 269 33.08 -4.24 37.94
N VAL A 270 33.55 -3.06 37.48
CA VAL A 270 33.57 -1.84 38.25
C VAL A 270 32.41 -0.88 38.00
N CYS A 271 31.58 -1.13 36.98
CA CYS A 271 30.46 -0.27 36.65
C CYS A 271 29.37 -0.34 37.73
N PRO A 272 29.02 0.80 38.37
CA PRO A 272 27.99 0.80 39.39
C PRO A 272 26.56 0.78 38.83
N GLU A 273 26.37 1.26 37.61
CA GLU A 273 25.06 1.48 37.03
C GLU A 273 24.51 0.22 36.36
N PRO A 274 23.23 -0.10 36.55
CA PRO A 274 22.55 -1.11 35.74
C PRO A 274 22.28 -0.59 34.30
N ALA A 275 22.31 -1.49 33.34
CA ALA A 275 21.84 -1.16 31.98
C ALA A 275 20.32 -1.13 31.91
N SER A 276 19.78 -0.57 30.82
CA SER A 276 18.36 -0.72 30.44
C SER A 276 17.95 -2.17 30.24
N GLU A 277 18.93 -3.03 29.93
CA GLU A 277 18.70 -4.49 29.84
C GLU A 277 18.87 -5.16 31.23
N PRO A 278 17.89 -5.96 31.67
CA PRO A 278 17.96 -6.63 32.96
C PRO A 278 19.22 -7.49 33.11
N GLY A 279 19.84 -7.44 34.29
CA GLY A 279 21.01 -8.26 34.63
C GLY A 279 22.34 -7.79 34.04
N LYS A 280 22.35 -6.70 33.25
CA LYS A 280 23.58 -6.10 32.72
C LYS A 280 23.95 -4.80 33.45
N ARG A 281 25.21 -4.42 33.34
CA ARG A 281 25.71 -3.11 33.77
C ARG A 281 25.67 -2.14 32.60
N SER A 282 25.71 -0.84 32.85
CA SER A 282 25.70 0.17 31.75
C SER A 282 26.87 0.03 30.77
N ILE A 283 27.98 -0.60 31.19
CA ILE A 283 29.01 -1.10 30.27
C ILE A 283 28.96 -2.63 30.32
N PHE A 284 28.74 -3.25 29.13
CA PHE A 284 28.58 -4.69 29.01
C PHE A 284 29.17 -5.20 27.71
N HIS A 285 29.28 -6.51 27.60
CA HIS A 285 29.71 -7.15 26.37
C HIS A 285 28.53 -7.59 25.52
N GLU A 286 28.72 -7.52 24.21
CA GLU A 286 27.80 -8.07 23.20
C GLU A 286 28.57 -8.85 22.17
N TYR A 287 27.90 -9.84 21.57
CA TYR A 287 28.45 -10.64 20.47
C TYR A 287 27.94 -10.09 19.16
N TYR A 288 28.83 -9.66 18.28
CA TYR A 288 28.48 -9.35 16.90
C TYR A 288 29.69 -9.44 15.95
N ASP A 289 29.45 -9.63 14.69
CA ASP A 289 30.50 -9.78 13.65
C ASP A 289 31.56 -10.83 14.03
N GLY A 290 31.13 -11.91 14.69
CA GLY A 290 32.05 -12.95 15.16
C GLY A 290 33.04 -12.52 16.26
N ARG A 291 32.76 -11.38 16.90
CA ARG A 291 33.58 -10.82 18.00
C ARG A 291 32.73 -10.54 19.23
N VAL A 292 33.40 -10.57 20.38
CA VAL A 292 32.86 -9.96 21.59
C VAL A 292 33.29 -8.51 21.63
N VAL A 293 32.34 -7.59 21.80
CA VAL A 293 32.57 -6.14 21.82
C VAL A 293 32.01 -5.57 23.10
N ARG A 294 32.72 -4.62 23.70
CA ARG A 294 32.18 -3.85 24.82
C ARG A 294 31.38 -2.67 24.29
N THR A 295 30.25 -2.40 24.91
CA THR A 295 29.41 -1.26 24.60
C THR A 295 28.97 -0.57 25.89
N ILE A 296 28.64 0.71 25.80
CA ILE A 296 28.07 1.48 26.89
C ILE A 296 26.65 1.88 26.52
N ASP A 297 25.73 1.57 27.44
CA ASP A 297 24.39 2.10 27.42
C ASP A 297 24.43 3.54 27.91
N LEU A 298 24.37 4.48 26.97
CA LEU A 298 24.47 5.91 27.27
C LEU A 298 23.26 6.46 28.00
N ASP A 299 22.11 5.78 27.93
CA ASP A 299 20.88 6.20 28.59
C ASP A 299 20.90 5.93 30.09
N THR A 300 21.69 4.94 30.53
CA THR A 300 21.83 4.57 31.95
C THR A 300 23.20 4.91 32.55
N CYS A 301 24.16 5.27 31.71
CA CYS A 301 25.51 5.61 32.14
C CYS A 301 25.56 6.94 32.91
N SER A 302 26.04 6.93 34.17
CA SER A 302 26.24 8.14 34.96
C SER A 302 27.52 8.90 34.63
N PHE A 303 28.29 8.45 33.63
CA PHE A 303 29.60 9.06 33.24
C PHE A 303 30.61 9.20 34.40
N CYS A 304 30.56 8.28 35.38
CA CYS A 304 31.41 8.33 36.56
C CYS A 304 32.91 8.09 36.29
N GLY A 305 33.28 7.60 35.11
CA GLY A 305 34.68 7.40 34.72
C GLY A 305 35.36 6.13 35.23
N ALA A 306 34.76 5.38 36.17
CA ALA A 306 35.40 4.21 36.81
C ALA A 306 35.86 3.15 35.81
N CYS A 307 35.09 2.92 34.74
CA CYS A 307 35.44 2.01 33.64
C CYS A 307 36.68 2.48 32.85
N ALA A 308 36.84 3.78 32.63
CA ALA A 308 37.99 4.37 31.92
C ALA A 308 39.25 4.24 32.79
N GLU A 309 39.16 4.56 34.08
CA GLU A 309 40.29 4.43 35.02
C GLU A 309 40.78 2.98 35.19
N THR A 310 39.91 2.01 35.10
CA THR A 310 40.26 0.60 35.24
C THR A 310 40.76 -0.02 33.92
N CYS A 311 40.57 0.63 32.79
CA CYS A 311 40.87 0.08 31.46
C CYS A 311 42.40 -0.03 31.24
N PRO A 312 42.97 -1.25 31.14
CA PRO A 312 44.43 -1.43 31.05
C PRO A 312 45.02 -0.98 29.70
N VAL A 313 44.18 -0.69 28.70
CA VAL A 313 44.58 -0.29 27.36
C VAL A 313 43.98 1.08 26.97
N GLU A 314 43.43 1.81 27.94
CA GLU A 314 42.85 3.15 27.74
C GLU A 314 41.81 3.19 26.58
N ALA A 315 41.07 2.14 26.44
CA ALA A 315 40.13 2.02 25.31
C ALA A 315 38.79 2.74 25.50
N ILE A 316 38.61 3.48 26.61
CA ILE A 316 37.34 4.16 26.92
C ILE A 316 37.56 5.65 26.86
N ASP A 317 36.91 6.29 25.87
CA ASP A 317 37.06 7.70 25.56
C ASP A 317 35.73 8.46 25.60
N PHE A 318 35.46 9.15 26.71
CA PHE A 318 34.28 9.98 26.91
C PHE A 318 34.38 11.38 26.29
N THR A 319 35.52 11.74 25.68
CA THR A 319 35.68 13.05 25.05
C THR A 319 35.06 13.17 23.69
N GLN A 320 34.66 12.05 23.11
CA GLN A 320 34.02 11.97 21.80
C GLN A 320 32.64 12.65 21.82
N SER A 321 32.30 13.32 20.74
CA SER A 321 31.01 14.00 20.55
C SER A 321 30.21 13.36 19.45
N PRO A 322 28.87 13.47 19.50
CA PRO A 322 28.01 12.99 18.40
C PRO A 322 28.36 13.71 17.08
N GLU A 323 28.42 12.94 16.00
CA GLU A 323 28.65 13.42 14.64
C GLU A 323 27.30 13.63 13.94
N ARG A 324 27.22 14.66 13.10
CA ARG A 324 26.08 14.91 12.20
C ARG A 324 26.53 14.73 10.76
N ALA A 325 25.71 14.06 9.99
CA ALA A 325 25.93 13.85 8.56
C ALA A 325 24.62 14.06 7.80
N THR A 326 24.73 14.37 6.53
CA THR A 326 23.59 14.47 5.62
C THR A 326 23.85 13.57 4.43
N VAL A 327 22.86 12.74 4.08
CA VAL A 327 22.94 11.85 2.90
C VAL A 327 21.81 12.17 1.94
N ARG A 328 22.08 12.04 0.65
CA ARG A 328 21.09 12.19 -0.43
C ARG A 328 20.73 10.85 -1.00
N VAL A 329 19.42 10.55 -1.03
CA VAL A 329 18.89 9.25 -1.46
C VAL A 329 17.60 9.41 -2.27
N GLY A 330 17.39 8.49 -3.19
CA GLY A 330 16.17 8.49 -4.00
C GLY A 330 15.00 7.71 -3.36
N ALA A 331 15.30 6.79 -2.45
CA ALA A 331 14.31 5.99 -1.75
C ALA A 331 14.73 5.73 -0.30
N ILE A 332 13.74 5.51 0.56
CA ILE A 332 13.94 5.17 1.97
C ILE A 332 13.21 3.86 2.27
N LEU A 333 13.89 2.94 2.97
CA LEU A 333 13.33 1.67 3.41
C LEU A 333 13.37 1.58 4.94
N ALA A 334 12.21 1.52 5.58
CA ALA A 334 12.08 1.31 7.02
C ALA A 334 12.04 -0.21 7.33
N ALA A 335 13.04 -0.69 8.08
CA ALA A 335 13.21 -2.08 8.51
C ALA A 335 13.50 -2.19 10.02
N THR A 336 12.87 -1.34 10.83
CA THR A 336 13.12 -1.15 12.26
C THR A 336 12.72 -2.31 13.15
N GLY A 337 11.87 -3.21 12.63
CA GLY A 337 11.45 -4.41 13.33
C GLY A 337 10.43 -4.16 14.45
N CYS A 338 10.39 -5.09 15.44
CA CYS A 338 9.49 -5.04 16.59
C CYS A 338 10.22 -5.49 17.85
N VAL A 339 9.63 -5.25 19.03
CA VAL A 339 10.16 -5.63 20.33
C VAL A 339 9.12 -6.41 21.16
N PRO A 340 9.50 -7.17 22.19
CA PRO A 340 8.54 -7.72 23.15
C PRO A 340 7.71 -6.59 23.78
N ALA A 341 6.45 -6.90 24.08
CA ALA A 341 5.59 -6.01 24.82
C ALA A 341 6.25 -5.56 26.13
N PRO A 342 6.02 -4.31 26.55
CA PRO A 342 6.63 -3.76 27.76
C PRO A 342 6.16 -4.51 29.02
N ARG A 343 6.92 -4.33 30.10
CA ARG A 343 6.70 -5.02 31.38
C ARG A 343 5.28 -4.86 31.91
N GLU A 344 4.72 -3.69 31.79
CA GLU A 344 3.39 -3.33 32.27
C GLU A 344 2.28 -4.22 31.70
N HIS A 345 2.50 -4.78 30.51
CA HIS A 345 1.55 -5.69 29.87
C HIS A 345 1.53 -7.10 30.49
N VAL A 346 2.52 -7.46 31.31
CA VAL A 346 2.71 -8.82 31.83
C VAL A 346 2.98 -8.90 33.34
N GLU A 347 2.93 -7.76 34.04
CA GLU A 347 3.09 -7.73 35.51
C GLU A 347 2.04 -8.56 36.23
N TYR A 348 0.80 -8.59 35.76
CA TYR A 348 -0.27 -9.40 36.33
C TYR A 348 0.00 -10.91 36.24
N LEU A 349 0.93 -11.33 35.38
CA LEU A 349 1.42 -12.68 35.26
C LEU A 349 2.72 -12.89 36.06
N GLY A 350 3.03 -12.02 37.02
CA GLY A 350 4.14 -12.13 37.93
C GLY A 350 5.51 -11.79 37.36
N TYR A 351 5.58 -11.15 36.18
CA TYR A 351 6.86 -10.74 35.58
C TYR A 351 7.61 -9.75 36.50
N GLY A 352 8.85 -10.07 36.78
CA GLY A 352 9.69 -9.33 37.73
C GLY A 352 9.85 -10.03 39.08
N HIS A 353 9.18 -11.14 39.32
CA HIS A 353 9.44 -12.05 40.43
C HIS A 353 10.37 -13.17 39.98
N ASP A 354 11.14 -13.71 40.92
CA ASP A 354 11.99 -14.88 40.72
C ASP A 354 11.13 -16.07 40.25
N GLY A 355 11.62 -16.82 39.28
CA GLY A 355 10.88 -17.94 38.68
C GLY A 355 9.87 -17.55 37.59
N VAL A 356 9.81 -16.29 37.19
CA VAL A 356 9.01 -15.82 36.01
C VAL A 356 9.89 -15.14 34.97
N VAL A 357 9.95 -15.69 33.78
CA VAL A 357 10.77 -15.18 32.67
C VAL A 357 9.96 -15.08 31.37
N THR A 358 10.46 -14.35 30.42
CA THR A 358 9.91 -14.30 29.07
C THR A 358 10.50 -15.38 28.15
N GLN A 359 9.91 -15.63 26.99
CA GLN A 359 10.48 -16.52 25.96
C GLN A 359 11.86 -16.03 25.47
N VAL A 360 12.13 -14.73 25.52
CA VAL A 360 13.43 -14.16 25.13
C VAL A 360 14.48 -14.51 26.18
N GLU A 361 14.17 -14.27 27.44
CA GLU A 361 15.07 -14.62 28.58
C GLU A 361 15.35 -16.13 28.65
N LEU A 362 14.32 -16.97 28.46
CA LEU A 362 14.53 -18.40 28.33
C LEU A 362 15.51 -18.74 27.19
N SER A 363 15.39 -18.07 26.04
CA SER A 363 16.30 -18.25 24.90
C SER A 363 17.76 -17.93 25.30
N GLU A 364 17.97 -16.90 26.12
CA GLU A 364 19.29 -16.52 26.63
C GLU A 364 19.80 -17.48 27.68
N MET A 365 18.93 -18.14 28.46
CA MET A 365 19.27 -19.15 29.46
C MET A 365 19.63 -20.53 28.85
N LEU A 366 19.05 -20.87 27.70
CA LEU A 366 19.18 -22.18 27.08
C LEU A 366 20.63 -22.65 26.85
N PRO A 367 21.59 -21.82 26.39
CA PRO A 367 22.99 -22.26 26.25
C PRO A 367 23.59 -22.78 27.57
N ALA A 368 23.38 -22.07 28.69
CA ALA A 368 23.85 -22.51 30.01
C ALA A 368 23.13 -23.80 30.47
N TRP A 369 21.85 -23.94 30.15
CA TRP A 369 21.09 -25.14 30.45
C TRP A 369 21.53 -26.34 29.59
N GLU A 370 22.00 -26.14 28.37
CA GLU A 370 22.61 -27.19 27.55
C GLU A 370 23.93 -27.70 28.15
N GLU A 371 24.74 -26.79 28.69
CA GLU A 371 25.94 -27.16 29.42
C GLU A 371 25.60 -27.96 30.71
N GLN A 372 24.59 -27.51 31.46
CA GLN A 372 24.09 -28.22 32.63
C GLN A 372 23.56 -29.63 32.30
N ALA A 373 22.83 -29.76 31.19
CA ALA A 373 22.33 -31.04 30.70
C ALA A 373 23.48 -32.01 30.38
N ALA A 374 24.55 -31.51 29.76
CA ALA A 374 25.74 -32.30 29.47
C ALA A 374 26.47 -32.82 30.76
N LEU A 375 26.31 -32.11 31.88
CA LEU A 375 26.81 -32.48 33.18
C LEU A 375 25.80 -33.32 34.01
N GLY A 376 24.60 -33.56 33.46
CA GLY A 376 23.54 -34.29 34.14
C GLY A 376 22.78 -33.49 35.20
N HIS A 377 22.92 -32.17 35.20
CA HIS A 377 22.20 -31.30 36.12
C HIS A 377 20.89 -30.81 35.44
N MET A 378 19.82 -30.76 36.20
CA MET A 378 18.52 -30.28 35.74
C MET A 378 18.16 -28.97 36.47
N PRO A 379 18.05 -27.85 35.75
CA PRO A 379 17.86 -26.53 36.36
C PRO A 379 16.43 -26.29 36.88
N ALA A 380 15.44 -26.98 36.34
CA ALA A 380 14.04 -26.94 36.75
C ALA A 380 13.36 -28.29 36.48
N HIS A 381 12.39 -28.69 37.32
CA HIS A 381 11.64 -29.94 37.16
C HIS A 381 10.29 -29.73 36.46
N ASP A 382 9.63 -28.60 36.72
CA ASP A 382 8.31 -28.25 36.15
C ASP A 382 8.34 -26.81 35.55
N VAL A 383 8.03 -26.71 34.26
CA VAL A 383 8.00 -25.47 33.51
C VAL A 383 6.62 -25.25 32.92
N VAL A 384 6.03 -24.09 33.19
CA VAL A 384 4.73 -23.68 32.63
C VAL A 384 4.93 -22.53 31.66
N MET A 385 4.50 -22.68 30.40
CA MET A 385 4.54 -21.64 29.40
C MET A 385 3.15 -21.05 29.19
N ILE A 386 3.00 -19.74 29.38
CA ILE A 386 1.74 -19.03 29.25
C ILE A 386 1.73 -18.30 27.90
N GLN A 387 0.80 -18.69 27.01
CA GLN A 387 0.63 -18.06 25.71
C GLN A 387 -0.21 -16.79 25.80
N CYS A 388 -0.03 -15.91 24.82
CA CYS A 388 -0.75 -14.62 24.71
C CYS A 388 -0.56 -13.69 25.92
N ALA A 389 0.58 -13.76 26.61
CA ALA A 389 0.89 -12.88 27.72
C ALA A 389 0.91 -11.41 27.24
N GLY A 390 -0.02 -10.59 27.72
CA GLY A 390 -0.19 -9.20 27.31
C GLY A 390 -0.58 -8.98 25.84
N SER A 391 -1.12 -10.02 25.16
CA SER A 391 -1.62 -9.92 23.78
C SER A 391 -2.95 -10.66 23.62
N ARG A 392 -3.73 -10.33 22.58
CA ARG A 392 -5.13 -10.76 22.41
C ARG A 392 -6.00 -10.34 23.62
N ASP A 393 -5.68 -9.20 24.17
CA ASP A 393 -6.29 -8.61 25.34
C ASP A 393 -6.53 -7.11 25.09
N LEU A 394 -7.79 -6.69 25.18
CA LEU A 394 -8.19 -5.30 24.89
C LEU A 394 -7.58 -4.29 25.89
N ARG A 395 -7.10 -4.75 27.03
CA ARG A 395 -6.42 -3.88 28.01
C ARG A 395 -5.02 -3.47 27.55
N PHE A 396 -4.38 -4.25 26.70
CA PHE A 396 -2.98 -4.07 26.31
C PHE A 396 -2.82 -4.11 24.79
N LEU A 397 -2.71 -5.30 24.19
CA LEU A 397 -2.52 -5.51 22.78
C LEU A 397 -3.66 -6.40 22.23
N PRO A 398 -4.66 -5.85 21.52
CA PRO A 398 -5.78 -6.64 21.02
C PRO A 398 -5.37 -7.65 19.93
N SER A 399 -4.28 -7.39 19.23
CA SER A 399 -3.79 -8.22 18.12
C SER A 399 -3.00 -9.45 18.60
N CYS A 400 -2.87 -10.45 17.72
CA CYS A 400 -2.04 -11.63 17.91
C CYS A 400 -0.65 -11.40 17.27
N SER A 401 0.40 -11.63 18.04
CA SER A 401 1.79 -11.52 17.56
C SER A 401 2.24 -12.67 16.62
N ARG A 402 1.36 -13.63 16.29
CA ARG A 402 1.54 -14.71 15.32
C ARG A 402 2.69 -15.71 15.60
N LEU A 403 3.75 -15.29 16.28
CA LEU A 403 5.01 -16.05 16.43
C LEU A 403 5.13 -16.80 17.73
N CYS A 404 4.53 -16.32 18.82
CA CYS A 404 4.76 -16.81 20.17
C CYS A 404 4.39 -18.30 20.35
N CYS A 405 3.34 -18.82 19.70
CA CYS A 405 3.01 -20.23 19.75
C CYS A 405 4.13 -21.13 19.19
N MET A 406 4.72 -20.71 18.08
CA MET A 406 5.79 -21.48 17.44
C MET A 406 7.10 -21.39 18.23
N ILE A 407 7.38 -20.23 18.83
CA ILE A 407 8.53 -20.05 19.73
C ILE A 407 8.40 -20.96 20.96
N ALA A 408 7.22 -20.99 21.58
CA ALA A 408 6.97 -21.86 22.72
C ALA A 408 7.09 -23.35 22.37
N LEU A 409 6.54 -23.78 21.22
CA LEU A 409 6.69 -25.17 20.74
C LEU A 409 8.16 -25.54 20.52
N LYS A 410 8.95 -24.63 19.95
CA LYS A 410 10.40 -24.82 19.77
C LYS A 410 11.10 -25.01 21.13
N HIS A 411 10.89 -24.07 22.05
CA HIS A 411 11.54 -24.11 23.36
C HIS A 411 11.07 -25.33 24.19
N ALA A 412 9.78 -25.61 24.24
CA ALA A 412 9.23 -26.76 24.92
C ALA A 412 9.81 -28.09 24.40
N THR A 413 9.90 -28.23 23.07
CA THR A 413 10.51 -29.41 22.44
C THR A 413 12.00 -29.51 22.78
N ARG A 414 12.71 -28.35 22.76
CA ARG A 414 14.14 -28.33 23.12
C ARG A 414 14.36 -28.75 24.57
N LEU A 415 13.59 -28.19 25.53
CA LEU A 415 13.65 -28.54 26.94
C LEU A 415 13.39 -30.03 27.16
N ARG A 416 12.37 -30.60 26.54
CA ARG A 416 12.08 -32.06 26.64
C ARG A 416 13.15 -32.93 26.01
N THR A 417 13.88 -32.41 25.00
CA THR A 417 15.01 -33.11 24.39
C THR A 417 16.23 -33.11 25.32
N LEU A 418 16.53 -31.97 25.94
CA LEU A 418 17.65 -31.82 26.87
C LEU A 418 17.40 -32.55 28.21
N PHE A 419 16.18 -32.44 28.69
CA PHE A 419 15.76 -32.97 30.00
C PHE A 419 14.49 -33.85 29.85
N PRO A 420 14.64 -35.13 29.50
CA PRO A 420 13.48 -36.02 29.24
C PRO A 420 12.54 -36.22 30.46
N SER A 421 12.98 -35.96 31.66
CA SER A 421 12.16 -36.00 32.89
C SER A 421 11.51 -34.67 33.27
N MET A 422 11.92 -33.56 32.67
CA MET A 422 11.32 -32.25 32.93
C MET A 422 9.87 -32.23 32.45
N LYS A 423 8.96 -31.79 33.30
CA LYS A 423 7.59 -31.55 32.94
C LYS A 423 7.47 -30.17 32.24
N VAL A 424 6.86 -30.11 31.06
CA VAL A 424 6.64 -28.87 30.37
C VAL A 424 5.16 -28.79 29.96
N THR A 425 4.47 -27.78 30.48
CA THR A 425 3.04 -27.53 30.18
C THR A 425 2.87 -26.20 29.44
N ILE A 426 2.13 -26.21 28.33
CA ILE A 426 1.77 -24.98 27.58
C ILE A 426 0.31 -24.65 27.84
N CYS A 427 0.04 -23.51 28.49
CA CYS A 427 -1.29 -22.94 28.69
C CYS A 427 -1.63 -22.03 27.49
N TYR A 428 -2.75 -22.27 26.82
CA TYR A 428 -3.05 -21.60 25.55
C TYR A 428 -4.55 -21.40 25.33
N LEU A 429 -4.91 -20.36 24.60
CA LEU A 429 -6.29 -20.14 24.06
C LEU A 429 -6.50 -20.98 22.80
N GLU A 430 -5.65 -20.74 21.80
CA GLU A 430 -5.55 -21.45 20.53
C GLU A 430 -4.09 -21.51 20.12
N LEU A 431 -3.62 -22.68 19.70
CA LEU A 431 -2.29 -22.79 19.10
C LEU A 431 -2.34 -22.45 17.64
N ARG A 432 -1.66 -21.36 17.28
CA ARG A 432 -1.58 -20.86 15.92
C ARG A 432 -0.30 -21.37 15.25
N THR A 433 -0.46 -22.47 14.51
CA THR A 433 0.61 -23.10 13.72
C THR A 433 0.36 -22.89 12.23
N ALA A 434 0.04 -21.63 11.88
CA ALA A 434 -0.32 -21.24 10.51
C ALA A 434 0.93 -21.13 9.61
N GLY A 435 1.17 -22.15 8.82
CA GLY A 435 2.28 -22.24 7.88
C GLY A 435 2.53 -23.66 7.40
N ILE A 436 3.10 -23.80 6.21
CA ILE A 436 3.40 -25.13 5.64
C ILE A 436 4.41 -25.86 6.54
N GLY A 437 4.00 -27.02 7.05
CA GLY A 437 4.82 -27.84 7.92
C GLY A 437 4.83 -27.43 9.41
N TYR A 438 4.20 -26.31 9.78
CA TYR A 438 4.22 -25.83 11.18
C TYR A 438 3.43 -26.73 12.12
N GLU A 439 2.35 -27.36 11.67
CA GLU A 439 1.62 -28.37 12.40
C GLU A 439 2.53 -29.55 12.85
N ASN A 440 3.58 -29.86 12.10
CA ASN A 440 4.52 -30.92 12.47
C ASN A 440 5.30 -30.57 13.74
N TRP A 441 5.54 -29.30 14.04
CA TRP A 441 6.16 -28.84 15.27
C TRP A 441 5.26 -29.13 16.48
N PHE A 442 3.97 -28.84 16.35
CA PHE A 442 2.99 -29.17 17.38
C PHE A 442 2.94 -30.66 17.64
N ARG A 443 2.90 -31.48 16.57
CA ARG A 443 2.91 -32.95 16.69
C ARG A 443 4.21 -33.45 17.29
N ALA A 444 5.34 -32.83 16.98
CA ALA A 444 6.64 -33.18 17.56
C ALA A 444 6.68 -32.84 19.05
N ALA A 445 6.22 -31.69 19.47
CA ALA A 445 6.13 -31.30 20.88
C ALA A 445 5.26 -32.28 21.69
N ARG A 446 4.10 -32.68 21.17
CA ARG A 446 3.24 -33.71 21.79
C ARG A 446 3.96 -35.06 21.92
N ARG A 447 4.69 -35.50 20.91
CA ARG A 447 5.46 -36.75 20.93
C ARG A 447 6.62 -36.67 21.92
N ALA A 448 7.19 -35.49 22.10
CA ALA A 448 8.23 -35.27 23.13
C ALA A 448 7.66 -35.20 24.55
N GLY A 449 6.34 -35.33 24.75
CA GLY A 449 5.70 -35.34 26.04
C GLY A 449 5.42 -33.94 26.62
N VAL A 450 5.32 -32.91 25.75
CA VAL A 450 4.83 -31.61 26.21
C VAL A 450 3.33 -31.71 26.48
N GLU A 451 2.90 -31.23 27.64
CA GLU A 451 1.49 -31.15 28.03
C GLU A 451 0.84 -29.87 27.49
N PHE A 452 -0.41 -29.95 27.08
CA PHE A 452 -1.18 -28.86 26.53
C PHE A 452 -2.46 -28.65 27.32
N LEU A 453 -2.59 -27.49 27.96
CA LEU A 453 -3.74 -27.11 28.77
C LEU A 453 -4.47 -25.95 28.08
N ARG A 454 -5.71 -26.19 27.65
CA ARG A 454 -6.49 -25.18 26.96
C ARG A 454 -7.17 -24.23 27.95
N GLY A 455 -6.52 -23.14 28.21
CA GLY A 455 -6.90 -22.07 29.11
C GLY A 455 -5.73 -21.14 29.32
N THR A 456 -5.99 -19.94 29.79
CA THR A 456 -4.97 -18.97 30.21
C THR A 456 -5.26 -18.53 31.64
N PRO A 457 -4.24 -18.46 32.52
CA PRO A 457 -4.45 -17.97 33.86
C PRO A 457 -4.78 -16.49 33.87
N PRO A 458 -5.68 -16.04 34.75
CA PRO A 458 -5.99 -14.63 34.91
C PRO A 458 -4.83 -13.86 35.55
N GLU A 459 -4.04 -14.51 36.36
CA GLU A 459 -2.86 -14.00 37.05
C GLU A 459 -1.92 -15.17 37.46
N VAL A 460 -0.70 -14.84 37.87
CA VAL A 460 0.20 -15.76 38.54
C VAL A 460 0.35 -15.31 39.99
N GLN A 461 0.04 -16.22 40.92
CA GLN A 461 0.18 -16.01 42.36
C GLN A 461 1.48 -16.63 42.86
N PHE A 462 1.88 -16.33 44.12
CA PHE A 462 3.05 -16.87 44.74
C PHE A 462 2.71 -17.48 46.10
N ASP A 463 3.25 -18.64 46.43
CA ASP A 463 3.07 -19.27 47.75
C ASP A 463 3.96 -18.62 48.82
N GLY A 464 3.89 -19.14 50.04
CA GLY A 464 4.63 -18.61 51.17
C GLY A 464 6.16 -18.69 51.04
N ASP A 465 6.65 -19.54 50.13
CA ASP A 465 8.07 -19.69 49.80
C ASP A 465 8.48 -18.89 48.53
N GLY A 466 7.54 -18.11 47.96
CA GLY A 466 7.79 -17.30 46.79
C GLY A 466 7.75 -18.07 45.47
N ARG A 467 7.23 -19.32 45.46
CA ARG A 467 7.13 -20.10 44.22
C ARG A 467 5.88 -19.77 43.45
N PRO A 468 5.95 -19.77 42.10
CA PRO A 468 4.79 -19.47 41.26
C PRO A 468 3.66 -20.49 41.45
N VAL A 469 2.43 -20.00 41.52
CA VAL A 469 1.19 -20.80 41.55
C VAL A 469 0.31 -20.32 40.41
N VAL A 470 0.05 -21.19 39.43
CA VAL A 470 -0.68 -20.90 38.22
C VAL A 470 -2.01 -21.65 38.28
N GLU A 471 -3.10 -20.90 38.42
CA GLU A 471 -4.46 -21.46 38.38
C GLU A 471 -5.07 -21.22 37.00
N VAL A 472 -5.49 -22.29 36.35
CA VAL A 472 -6.00 -22.26 34.98
C VAL A 472 -7.29 -23.04 34.88
N GLU A 473 -8.32 -22.45 34.30
CA GLU A 473 -9.51 -23.17 33.91
C GLU A 473 -9.22 -23.97 32.63
N ASP A 474 -9.14 -25.29 32.72
CA ASP A 474 -8.98 -26.20 31.60
C ASP A 474 -10.34 -26.36 30.90
N VAL A 475 -10.53 -25.60 29.85
CA VAL A 475 -11.78 -25.61 29.04
C VAL A 475 -12.07 -26.99 28.45
N THR A 476 -11.04 -27.78 28.15
CA THR A 476 -11.20 -29.12 27.56
C THR A 476 -11.68 -30.15 28.59
N ALA A 477 -11.15 -30.09 29.81
CA ALA A 477 -11.48 -31.00 30.89
C ALA A 477 -12.62 -30.47 31.80
N ALA A 478 -13.09 -29.24 31.58
CA ALA A 478 -14.09 -28.53 32.38
C ALA A 478 -13.74 -28.56 33.87
N ARG A 479 -12.47 -28.27 34.22
CA ARG A 479 -11.96 -28.25 35.58
C ARG A 479 -10.89 -27.21 35.77
N THR A 480 -10.73 -26.72 36.98
CA THR A 480 -9.60 -25.87 37.34
C THR A 480 -8.36 -26.72 37.58
N ALA A 481 -7.26 -26.37 36.94
CA ALA A 481 -5.94 -26.96 37.17
C ALA A 481 -5.09 -25.97 38.00
N VAL A 482 -4.48 -26.46 39.09
CA VAL A 482 -3.51 -25.68 39.87
C VAL A 482 -2.12 -26.26 39.64
N LEU A 483 -1.26 -25.48 38.99
CA LEU A 483 0.11 -25.83 38.67
C LEU A 483 1.06 -25.10 39.64
N ARG A 484 2.16 -25.75 40.01
CA ARG A 484 3.19 -25.19 40.90
C ARG A 484 4.56 -25.39 40.26
N PRO A 485 4.85 -24.64 39.15
CA PRO A 485 6.11 -24.81 38.43
C PRO A 485 7.30 -24.22 39.18
N ASP A 486 8.48 -24.71 38.85
CA ASP A 486 9.74 -24.07 39.24
C ASP A 486 10.00 -22.81 38.37
N LEU A 487 9.46 -22.82 37.14
CA LEU A 487 9.62 -21.72 36.19
C LEU A 487 8.34 -21.46 35.38
N VAL A 488 7.91 -20.21 35.33
CA VAL A 488 6.88 -19.73 34.44
C VAL A 488 7.55 -18.97 33.26
N VAL A 489 7.14 -19.30 32.03
CA VAL A 489 7.67 -18.67 30.83
C VAL A 489 6.53 -17.93 30.08
N LEU A 490 6.67 -16.64 29.98
CA LEU A 490 5.67 -15.77 29.35
C LEU A 490 5.94 -15.61 27.86
N SER A 491 4.97 -16.00 27.04
CA SER A 491 4.96 -15.74 25.61
C SER A 491 4.36 -14.36 25.35
N THR A 492 5.19 -13.32 25.51
CA THR A 492 4.76 -11.92 25.40
C THR A 492 4.30 -11.54 24.00
N GLY A 493 3.39 -10.57 23.92
CA GLY A 493 3.08 -9.88 22.67
C GLY A 493 4.32 -9.22 22.06
N LEU A 494 4.20 -8.83 20.80
CA LEU A 494 5.20 -8.04 20.08
C LEU A 494 4.58 -6.69 19.71
N VAL A 495 5.32 -5.62 19.98
CA VAL A 495 4.93 -4.23 19.69
C VAL A 495 5.99 -3.59 18.78
N PRO A 496 5.66 -2.46 18.11
CA PRO A 496 6.64 -1.72 17.33
C PRO A 496 7.89 -1.36 18.16
N ALA A 497 9.01 -1.13 17.49
CA ALA A 497 10.18 -0.56 18.14
C ALA A 497 9.82 0.79 18.79
N PRO A 498 10.35 1.15 19.95
CA PRO A 498 9.94 2.35 20.68
C PRO A 498 10.01 3.64 19.87
N GLU A 499 10.98 3.73 18.96
CA GLU A 499 11.19 4.90 18.10
C GLU A 499 10.32 4.93 16.85
N THR A 500 9.45 3.94 16.65
CA THR A 500 8.66 3.83 15.42
C THR A 500 7.74 5.03 15.22
N ALA A 501 7.15 5.57 16.29
CA ALA A 501 6.27 6.72 16.22
C ALA A 501 7.02 7.99 15.78
N ASP A 502 8.18 8.27 16.40
CA ASP A 502 9.02 9.42 16.04
C ASP A 502 9.54 9.29 14.61
N LEU A 503 9.98 8.07 14.24
CA LEU A 503 10.46 7.81 12.89
C LEU A 503 9.35 7.97 11.85
N ALA A 504 8.15 7.48 12.14
CA ALA A 504 6.99 7.62 11.26
C ALA A 504 6.67 9.10 11.01
N HIS A 505 6.70 9.92 12.07
CA HIS A 505 6.54 11.38 11.94
C HIS A 505 7.63 12.01 11.06
N VAL A 506 8.89 11.63 11.25
CA VAL A 506 10.03 12.12 10.43
C VAL A 506 9.92 11.68 8.98
N LEU A 507 9.43 10.48 8.73
CA LEU A 507 9.25 9.92 7.38
C LEU A 507 7.94 10.35 6.70
N GLY A 508 7.01 10.96 7.44
CA GLY A 508 5.69 11.34 6.94
C GLY A 508 4.82 10.12 6.57
N VAL A 509 4.94 9.03 7.33
CA VAL A 509 4.15 7.79 7.13
C VAL A 509 3.15 7.60 8.25
N ASP A 510 2.00 6.99 7.91
CA ASP A 510 0.97 6.68 8.88
C ASP A 510 1.29 5.39 9.66
N LEU A 511 0.67 5.27 10.83
CA LEU A 511 0.74 4.10 11.68
C LEU A 511 -0.62 3.40 11.77
N GLN A 512 -0.58 2.08 11.88
CA GLN A 512 -1.72 1.24 12.20
C GLN A 512 -2.18 1.50 13.65
N GLU A 513 -3.39 1.06 14.00
CA GLU A 513 -3.94 1.20 15.37
C GLU A 513 -3.04 0.60 16.46
N ASP A 514 -2.28 -0.45 16.14
CA ASP A 514 -1.32 -1.09 17.04
C ASP A 514 0.10 -0.49 16.99
N GLY A 515 0.26 0.62 16.27
CA GLY A 515 1.49 1.42 16.20
C GLY A 515 2.54 0.93 15.21
N PHE A 516 2.30 -0.13 14.46
CA PHE A 516 3.17 -0.53 13.35
C PHE A 516 3.02 0.42 12.16
N ILE A 517 4.05 0.49 11.31
CA ILE A 517 3.99 1.31 10.09
C ILE A 517 2.88 0.77 9.18
N GLU A 518 2.02 1.67 8.71
CA GLU A 518 0.93 1.32 7.81
C GLU A 518 1.44 0.97 6.42
N ILE A 519 0.89 -0.12 5.86
CA ILE A 519 1.12 -0.54 4.48
C ILE A 519 -0.06 -0.12 3.61
N LEU A 520 0.23 0.29 2.40
CA LEU A 520 -0.77 0.88 1.52
C LEU A 520 -1.85 -0.13 1.08
N ASP A 521 -1.45 -1.37 0.80
CA ASP A 521 -2.35 -2.48 0.45
C ASP A 521 -1.67 -3.82 0.71
N GLY A 522 -2.17 -4.57 1.68
CA GLY A 522 -1.59 -5.86 2.07
C GLY A 522 -1.58 -6.94 0.99
N LYS A 523 -2.31 -6.74 -0.13
CA LYS A 523 -2.35 -7.67 -1.25
C LYS A 523 -1.38 -7.30 -2.38
N ASN A 524 -1.44 -6.04 -2.83
CA ASN A 524 -0.77 -5.62 -4.06
C ASN A 524 0.40 -4.68 -3.82
N ARG A 525 0.49 -4.06 -2.62
CA ARG A 525 1.45 -3.01 -2.27
C ARG A 525 1.93 -3.18 -0.82
N ALA A 526 2.27 -4.42 -0.48
CA ALA A 526 2.57 -4.85 0.89
C ALA A 526 3.86 -4.26 1.48
N THR A 527 4.69 -3.63 0.66
CA THR A 527 5.95 -2.98 1.06
C THR A 527 5.94 -1.48 0.85
N GLU A 528 4.86 -0.91 0.28
CA GLU A 528 4.70 0.53 0.12
C GLU A 528 3.98 1.12 1.34
N THR A 529 4.46 2.28 1.80
CA THR A 529 3.82 3.06 2.85
C THR A 529 2.88 4.11 2.28
N THR A 530 2.22 4.87 3.15
CA THR A 530 1.38 6.01 2.77
C THR A 530 2.18 7.16 2.15
N ALA A 531 3.50 7.23 2.38
CA ALA A 531 4.40 8.20 1.74
C ALA A 531 5.10 7.60 0.52
N GLU A 532 4.99 8.27 -0.64
CA GLU A 532 5.63 7.84 -1.89
C GLU A 532 7.17 7.86 -1.75
N GLY A 533 7.83 6.80 -2.23
CA GLY A 533 9.29 6.67 -2.13
C GLY A 533 9.81 6.21 -0.77
N VAL A 534 8.91 6.01 0.20
CA VAL A 534 9.20 5.41 1.49
C VAL A 534 8.58 4.02 1.54
N PHE A 535 9.41 3.03 1.77
CA PHE A 535 9.04 1.61 1.79
C PHE A 535 9.19 1.03 3.18
N VAL A 536 8.55 -0.10 3.44
CA VAL A 536 8.65 -0.82 4.70
C VAL A 536 8.80 -2.32 4.45
N CYS A 537 9.58 -3.00 5.27
CA CYS A 537 9.63 -4.45 5.25
C CYS A 537 9.89 -5.08 6.62
N GLY A 538 9.68 -6.39 6.70
CA GLY A 538 9.87 -7.16 7.91
C GLY A 538 8.89 -6.77 9.00
N SER A 539 9.31 -6.94 10.26
CA SER A 539 8.41 -6.72 11.39
C SER A 539 8.19 -5.24 11.76
N ALA A 540 8.63 -4.29 10.95
CA ALA A 540 8.29 -2.88 11.09
C ALA A 540 6.81 -2.60 10.71
N ALA A 541 6.22 -3.45 9.84
CA ALA A 541 4.82 -3.40 9.45
C ALA A 541 3.96 -4.47 10.14
N GLY A 542 4.46 -5.10 11.21
CA GLY A 542 3.76 -6.12 11.99
C GLY A 542 4.59 -7.38 12.22
N PRO A 543 4.27 -8.18 13.23
CA PRO A 543 5.01 -9.40 13.55
C PRO A 543 5.00 -10.42 12.40
N LYS A 544 6.19 -10.92 12.00
CA LYS A 544 6.38 -11.83 10.87
C LYS A 544 7.43 -12.91 11.21
N ALA A 545 7.22 -14.11 10.68
CA ALA A 545 8.21 -15.17 10.75
C ALA A 545 9.43 -14.83 9.86
N LEU A 546 10.59 -15.38 10.21
CA LEU A 546 11.83 -15.10 9.49
C LEU A 546 11.75 -15.35 7.99
N ILE A 547 11.03 -16.40 7.59
CA ILE A 547 10.83 -16.74 6.18
C ILE A 547 10.02 -15.67 5.44
N GLU A 548 9.01 -15.09 6.10
CA GLU A 548 8.21 -13.98 5.58
C GLU A 548 9.08 -12.72 5.48
N VAL A 549 9.87 -12.44 6.52
CA VAL A 549 10.81 -11.32 6.57
C VAL A 549 11.80 -11.37 5.40
N SER A 550 12.39 -12.53 5.16
CA SER A 550 13.34 -12.74 4.06
C SER A 550 12.68 -12.56 2.68
N THR A 551 11.48 -13.09 2.51
CA THR A 551 10.72 -12.94 1.25
C THR A 551 10.36 -11.48 0.98
N GLU A 552 9.93 -10.74 2.00
CA GLU A 552 9.61 -9.31 1.86
C GLU A 552 10.85 -8.46 1.61
N ALA A 553 11.99 -8.81 2.22
CA ALA A 553 13.23 -8.09 1.96
C ALA A 553 13.64 -8.15 0.48
N SER A 554 13.49 -9.32 -0.15
CA SER A 554 13.74 -9.46 -1.58
C SER A 554 12.69 -8.77 -2.45
N ALA A 555 11.41 -8.82 -2.04
CA ALA A 555 10.34 -8.15 -2.74
C ALA A 555 10.54 -6.63 -2.72
N VAL A 556 10.81 -6.04 -1.56
CA VAL A 556 11.01 -4.60 -1.41
C VAL A 556 12.26 -4.11 -2.15
N ALA A 557 13.33 -4.90 -2.19
CA ALA A 557 14.53 -4.56 -2.96
C ALA A 557 14.20 -4.41 -4.45
N SER A 558 13.40 -5.33 -5.00
CA SER A 558 12.91 -5.26 -6.39
C SER A 558 11.99 -4.05 -6.62
N GLU A 559 11.11 -3.73 -5.67
CA GLU A 559 10.20 -2.58 -5.79
C GLU A 559 10.96 -1.25 -5.72
N VAL A 560 11.91 -1.10 -4.81
CA VAL A 560 12.79 0.07 -4.72
C VAL A 560 13.60 0.23 -6.01
N HIS A 561 14.17 -0.86 -6.55
CA HIS A 561 14.88 -0.85 -7.82
C HIS A 561 13.98 -0.35 -8.96
N ASN A 562 12.76 -0.88 -9.07
CA ASN A 562 11.78 -0.45 -10.07
C ASN A 562 11.37 1.01 -9.87
N PHE A 563 11.17 1.44 -8.63
CA PHE A 563 10.85 2.82 -8.31
C PHE A 563 11.96 3.76 -8.80
N LEU A 564 13.21 3.48 -8.50
CA LEU A 564 14.35 4.29 -8.94
C LEU A 564 14.57 4.21 -10.45
N GLY A 565 14.44 3.03 -11.06
CA GLY A 565 14.61 2.81 -12.49
C GLY A 565 13.48 3.34 -13.36
N SER A 566 12.31 3.68 -12.77
CA SER A 566 11.18 4.28 -13.50
C SER A 566 11.34 5.79 -13.74
N ALA A 567 12.41 6.40 -13.24
CA ALA A 567 12.78 7.77 -13.57
C ALA A 567 13.06 7.88 -15.09
N GLY A 568 12.35 8.77 -15.77
CA GLY A 568 12.50 8.99 -17.22
C GLY A 568 11.68 8.07 -18.13
N ARG A 569 10.96 7.05 -17.62
CA ARG A 569 10.09 6.17 -18.42
C ARG A 569 8.61 6.57 -18.41
N ARG A 570 8.21 7.55 -17.63
CA ARG A 570 6.83 8.00 -17.55
C ARG A 570 6.60 9.18 -18.48
N GLY A 571 6.18 8.88 -19.69
CA GLY A 571 5.51 9.84 -20.56
C GLY A 571 4.03 9.95 -20.19
N ALA A 572 3.72 10.26 -18.94
CA ALA A 572 2.36 10.65 -18.61
C ALA A 572 2.31 12.18 -18.59
N PRO A 573 1.37 12.80 -19.29
CA PRO A 573 1.20 14.23 -19.19
C PRO A 573 0.81 14.60 -17.76
N ALA A 574 1.69 15.30 -17.10
CA ALA A 574 1.44 15.83 -15.77
C ALA A 574 0.36 16.92 -15.84
N SER A 575 -0.34 17.12 -14.74
CA SER A 575 -1.11 18.35 -14.59
C SER A 575 -0.16 19.55 -14.61
N VAL A 576 -0.60 20.65 -15.21
CA VAL A 576 0.19 21.88 -15.38
C VAL A 576 -0.51 23.04 -14.68
N VAL A 577 0.25 23.83 -13.93
CA VAL A 577 -0.28 25.00 -13.22
C VAL A 577 -0.20 26.23 -14.11
N ASP A 578 -1.33 26.92 -14.28
CA ASP A 578 -1.38 28.25 -14.86
C ASP A 578 -0.97 29.28 -13.79
N ALA A 579 0.22 29.85 -13.95
CA ALA A 579 0.74 30.85 -13.04
C ALA A 579 -0.14 32.12 -12.98
N ALA A 580 -0.85 32.46 -14.07
CA ALA A 580 -1.72 33.63 -14.12
C ALA A 580 -2.99 33.46 -13.27
N ALA A 581 -3.43 32.24 -13.07
CA ALA A 581 -4.62 31.90 -12.27
C ALA A 581 -4.28 31.43 -10.84
N CYS A 582 -3.12 30.83 -10.61
CA CYS A 582 -2.73 30.25 -9.32
C CYS A 582 -2.54 31.32 -8.24
N VAL A 583 -3.27 31.21 -7.14
CA VAL A 583 -3.16 32.11 -5.97
C VAL A 583 -2.25 31.57 -4.85
N GLY A 584 -1.71 30.36 -4.97
CA GLY A 584 -0.81 29.74 -3.98
C GLY A 584 -1.51 29.28 -2.69
N CYS A 585 -2.77 28.86 -2.76
CA CYS A 585 -3.64 28.51 -1.63
C CYS A 585 -3.34 27.15 -0.96
N ASP A 586 -2.34 26.40 -1.45
CA ASP A 586 -1.88 25.08 -0.95
C ASP A 586 -2.86 23.87 -1.06
N VAL A 587 -4.09 24.05 -1.47
CA VAL A 587 -5.09 22.96 -1.60
C VAL A 587 -4.54 21.77 -2.41
N CYS A 588 -3.92 22.04 -3.56
CA CYS A 588 -3.34 21.01 -4.42
C CYS A 588 -2.14 20.29 -3.77
N LEU A 589 -1.37 20.97 -2.92
CA LEU A 589 -0.27 20.39 -2.15
C LEU A 589 -0.80 19.36 -1.15
N ASN A 590 -1.80 19.76 -0.37
CA ASN A 590 -2.38 18.93 0.71
C ASN A 590 -3.18 17.74 0.17
N LEU A 591 -3.74 17.86 -1.03
CA LEU A 591 -4.54 16.79 -1.65
C LEU A 591 -3.72 15.82 -2.50
N CYS A 592 -2.45 16.12 -2.84
CA CYS A 592 -1.66 15.26 -3.70
C CYS A 592 -1.13 14.03 -2.95
N PRO A 593 -1.67 12.82 -3.19
CA PRO A 593 -1.26 11.63 -2.43
C PRO A 593 0.11 11.09 -2.88
N PHE A 594 0.75 11.74 -3.86
CA PHE A 594 2.04 11.34 -4.43
C PHE A 594 3.16 12.33 -4.12
N GLY A 595 2.87 13.42 -3.39
CA GLY A 595 3.87 14.45 -3.11
C GLY A 595 4.41 15.14 -4.38
N ALA A 596 3.64 15.15 -5.46
CA ALA A 596 4.07 15.73 -6.74
C ALA A 596 3.96 17.25 -6.80
N VAL A 597 3.33 17.89 -5.81
CA VAL A 597 3.10 19.35 -5.78
C VAL A 597 4.02 19.98 -4.76
N ALA A 598 4.65 21.08 -5.14
CA ALA A 598 5.40 21.93 -4.24
C ALA A 598 4.94 23.38 -4.36
N LEU A 599 5.04 24.15 -3.29
CA LEU A 599 4.87 25.60 -3.31
C LEU A 599 6.24 26.25 -3.29
N VAL A 600 6.54 27.01 -4.34
CA VAL A 600 7.76 27.78 -4.46
C VAL A 600 7.47 29.27 -4.35
N GLU A 601 8.48 30.07 -3.99
CA GLU A 601 8.39 31.52 -4.13
C GLU A 601 8.13 31.84 -5.60
N ARG A 602 7.16 32.72 -5.85
CA ARG A 602 6.79 33.05 -7.22
C ARG A 602 7.93 33.81 -7.91
N PRO A 603 8.40 33.35 -9.08
CA PRO A 603 9.39 34.06 -9.86
C PRO A 603 8.90 35.45 -10.24
N GLU A 604 9.82 36.45 -10.29
CA GLU A 604 9.48 37.86 -10.56
C GLU A 604 8.84 38.04 -11.96
N ASP A 605 9.26 37.21 -12.91
CA ASP A 605 8.78 37.21 -14.30
C ASP A 605 7.52 36.36 -14.51
N ALA A 606 7.08 35.59 -13.48
CA ALA A 606 5.87 34.81 -13.59
C ALA A 606 4.60 35.69 -13.57
N ALA A 607 3.63 35.31 -14.41
CA ALA A 607 2.32 35.93 -14.41
C ALA A 607 1.67 35.86 -13.02
N ARG A 608 0.90 36.92 -12.66
CA ARG A 608 0.28 37.04 -11.34
C ARG A 608 -1.23 37.30 -11.46
N PRO A 609 -2.04 36.56 -10.70
CA PRO A 609 -3.45 36.91 -10.56
C PRO A 609 -3.60 38.23 -9.79
N THR A 610 -4.65 38.99 -10.07
CA THR A 610 -4.93 40.30 -9.42
C THR A 610 -5.12 40.20 -7.90
N ALA A 611 -5.49 39.01 -7.41
CA ALA A 611 -5.68 38.71 -5.99
C ALA A 611 -4.35 38.53 -5.20
N VAL A 612 -3.22 38.31 -5.87
CA VAL A 612 -1.94 38.05 -5.23
C VAL A 612 -1.11 39.33 -5.19
N LYS A 613 -0.92 39.89 -4.00
CA LYS A 613 0.00 40.98 -3.73
C LYS A 613 1.43 40.47 -3.60
N ASP A 614 2.42 41.36 -3.52
CA ASP A 614 3.87 41.03 -3.52
C ASP A 614 4.26 39.78 -2.74
N GLY A 615 5.11 38.92 -3.31
CA GLY A 615 5.70 37.74 -2.64
C GLY A 615 4.84 36.49 -2.56
N GLY A 616 3.76 36.36 -3.34
CA GLY A 616 2.91 35.17 -3.30
C GLY A 616 3.60 33.89 -3.77
N LYS A 617 3.16 32.74 -3.25
CA LYS A 617 3.64 31.41 -3.67
C LYS A 617 3.00 30.96 -4.97
N LEU A 618 3.68 30.06 -5.69
CA LEU A 618 3.22 29.40 -6.90
C LEU A 618 3.29 27.89 -6.71
N ALA A 619 2.23 27.18 -7.01
CA ALA A 619 2.27 25.73 -7.05
C ALA A 619 3.04 25.27 -8.29
N VAL A 620 3.92 24.28 -8.10
CA VAL A 620 4.67 23.61 -9.18
C VAL A 620 4.41 22.13 -9.09
N ILE A 621 4.13 21.48 -10.21
CA ILE A 621 3.89 20.04 -10.27
C ILE A 621 5.08 19.35 -10.91
N ASP A 622 5.68 18.40 -10.17
CA ASP A 622 6.74 17.56 -10.71
C ASP A 622 6.14 16.47 -11.62
N ALA A 623 6.40 16.60 -12.91
CA ALA A 623 5.91 15.67 -13.92
C ALA A 623 6.46 14.25 -13.75
N GLY A 624 7.65 14.07 -13.14
CA GLY A 624 8.23 12.75 -12.87
C GLY A 624 7.58 12.01 -11.71
N VAL A 625 6.94 12.72 -10.80
CA VAL A 625 6.21 12.18 -9.64
C VAL A 625 4.71 12.14 -9.89
N CYS A 626 4.17 13.07 -10.69
CA CYS A 626 2.75 13.16 -11.00
C CYS A 626 2.23 11.88 -11.64
N ARG A 627 1.10 11.36 -11.12
CA ARG A 627 0.41 10.17 -11.65
C ARG A 627 -0.77 10.52 -12.54
N ALA A 628 -0.99 11.78 -12.86
CA ALA A 628 -2.11 12.25 -13.68
C ALA A 628 -3.49 11.77 -13.19
N CYS A 629 -3.70 11.68 -11.88
CA CYS A 629 -4.99 11.28 -11.32
C CYS A 629 -6.07 12.36 -11.41
N GLY A 630 -5.66 13.63 -11.51
CA GLY A 630 -6.56 14.79 -11.69
C GLY A 630 -7.21 15.32 -10.41
N VAL A 631 -6.93 14.73 -9.22
CA VAL A 631 -7.50 15.19 -7.94
C VAL A 631 -7.20 16.68 -7.69
N CYS A 632 -5.96 17.14 -7.94
CA CYS A 632 -5.58 18.53 -7.77
C CYS A 632 -6.33 19.47 -8.72
N ALA A 633 -6.59 19.04 -9.96
CA ALA A 633 -7.33 19.84 -10.93
C ALA A 633 -8.82 19.95 -10.56
N ALA A 634 -9.44 18.85 -10.14
CA ALA A 634 -10.85 18.81 -9.74
C ALA A 634 -11.16 19.67 -8.50
N ASN A 635 -10.18 19.86 -7.63
CA ASN A 635 -10.33 20.58 -6.36
C ASN A 635 -9.67 21.96 -6.35
N CYS A 636 -9.13 22.44 -7.48
CA CYS A 636 -8.53 23.76 -7.54
C CYS A 636 -9.62 24.85 -7.53
N PRO A 637 -9.70 25.71 -6.50
CA PRO A 637 -10.77 26.71 -6.41
C PRO A 637 -10.68 27.78 -7.51
N GLU A 638 -9.47 28.01 -8.03
CA GLU A 638 -9.23 29.00 -9.09
C GLU A 638 -9.17 28.37 -10.49
N LEU A 639 -9.45 27.06 -10.62
CA LEU A 639 -9.31 26.29 -11.86
C LEU A 639 -7.95 26.48 -12.56
N ALA A 640 -6.92 26.79 -11.77
CA ALA A 640 -5.57 27.10 -12.22
C ALA A 640 -4.75 25.86 -12.65
N ILE A 641 -5.30 24.65 -12.56
CA ILE A 641 -4.58 23.41 -12.88
C ILE A 641 -5.19 22.75 -14.09
N ALA A 642 -4.50 22.85 -15.22
CA ALA A 642 -4.84 22.11 -16.42
C ALA A 642 -4.41 20.64 -16.27
N HIS A 643 -5.33 19.73 -16.55
CA HIS A 643 -5.08 18.29 -16.60
C HIS A 643 -5.09 17.83 -18.07
N ASN A 644 -4.41 16.72 -18.38
CA ASN A 644 -4.43 16.16 -19.74
C ASN A 644 -5.84 15.87 -20.26
N GLN A 645 -6.73 15.40 -19.40
CA GLN A 645 -8.15 15.39 -19.67
C GLN A 645 -8.74 16.67 -19.10
N GLY A 646 -8.67 17.76 -19.86
CA GLY A 646 -9.12 19.08 -19.46
C GLY A 646 -10.63 19.15 -19.22
N ASP A 647 -11.08 20.14 -18.45
CA ASP A 647 -12.51 20.37 -18.20
C ASP A 647 -13.30 20.58 -19.47
N ALA A 648 -12.75 21.33 -20.44
CA ALA A 648 -13.34 21.53 -21.73
C ALA A 648 -13.56 20.22 -22.52
N ALA A 649 -12.63 19.27 -22.41
CA ALA A 649 -12.77 17.94 -23.02
C ALA A 649 -13.89 17.12 -22.37
N ILE A 650 -13.98 17.12 -21.04
CA ILE A 650 -15.04 16.42 -20.31
C ILE A 650 -16.41 17.05 -20.63
N GLN A 651 -16.51 18.37 -20.58
CA GLN A 651 -17.73 19.09 -20.88
C GLN A 651 -18.16 18.89 -22.34
N GLY A 652 -17.22 18.95 -23.28
CA GLY A 652 -17.49 18.74 -24.69
C GLY A 652 -17.97 17.30 -24.99
N ARG A 653 -17.34 16.29 -24.39
CA ARG A 653 -17.82 14.90 -24.45
C ARG A 653 -19.21 14.75 -23.87
N LEU A 654 -19.45 15.35 -22.71
CA LEU A 654 -20.75 15.36 -22.08
C LEU A 654 -21.83 15.95 -23.01
N ALA A 655 -21.58 17.12 -23.62
CA ALA A 655 -22.47 17.75 -24.55
C ALA A 655 -22.72 16.89 -25.81
N ALA A 656 -21.66 16.31 -26.39
CA ALA A 656 -21.80 15.46 -27.58
C ALA A 656 -22.60 14.18 -27.29
N LEU A 657 -22.37 13.56 -26.15
CA LEU A 657 -23.04 12.31 -25.77
C LEU A 657 -24.51 12.50 -25.35
N THR A 658 -24.88 13.66 -24.80
CA THR A 658 -26.24 13.94 -24.34
C THR A 658 -27.10 14.66 -25.40
N HIS A 659 -26.49 15.14 -26.48
CA HIS A 659 -27.20 15.90 -27.51
C HIS A 659 -28.35 15.09 -28.15
N GLY A 660 -29.56 15.65 -28.08
CA GLY A 660 -30.78 15.03 -28.68
C GLY A 660 -31.26 13.78 -27.95
N VAL A 661 -30.81 13.54 -26.73
CA VAL A 661 -31.24 12.43 -25.86
C VAL A 661 -32.25 12.96 -24.85
N GLU A 662 -33.40 12.32 -24.76
CA GLU A 662 -34.38 12.63 -23.71
C GLU A 662 -34.02 11.91 -22.42
N ASN A 663 -33.98 12.65 -21.30
CA ASN A 663 -33.69 12.12 -19.96
C ASN A 663 -32.44 11.21 -19.88
N PRO A 664 -31.27 11.68 -20.39
CA PRO A 664 -30.08 10.85 -20.35
C PRO A 664 -29.67 10.52 -18.91
N ILE A 665 -29.18 9.31 -18.68
CA ILE A 665 -28.44 8.97 -17.48
C ILE A 665 -26.95 9.08 -17.78
N VAL A 666 -26.22 9.87 -17.00
CA VAL A 666 -24.80 10.09 -17.21
C VAL A 666 -24.00 9.31 -16.17
N GLY A 667 -23.11 8.44 -16.62
CA GLY A 667 -22.17 7.69 -15.79
C GLY A 667 -20.73 8.14 -15.99
N PHE A 668 -20.10 8.66 -14.95
CA PHE A 668 -18.65 8.88 -14.93
C PHE A 668 -17.99 7.68 -14.27
N PHE A 669 -16.97 7.11 -14.89
CA PHE A 669 -16.31 5.94 -14.35
C PHE A 669 -14.78 6.01 -14.45
N CYS A 670 -14.09 5.44 -13.43
CA CYS A 670 -12.63 5.37 -13.49
C CYS A 670 -12.19 4.29 -14.49
N LYS A 671 -11.14 4.58 -15.22
CA LYS A 671 -10.50 3.69 -16.18
C LYS A 671 -10.15 2.31 -15.61
N GLU A 672 -9.73 2.25 -14.35
CA GLU A 672 -9.20 1.03 -13.73
C GLU A 672 -10.32 0.03 -13.35
N CYS A 673 -10.72 -0.03 -12.10
CA CYS A 673 -11.66 -1.06 -11.61
C CYS A 673 -13.05 -0.98 -12.22
N ALA A 674 -13.64 0.22 -12.26
CA ALA A 674 -14.98 0.39 -12.84
C ALA A 674 -14.95 0.21 -14.35
N GLY A 675 -13.90 0.70 -15.04
CA GLY A 675 -13.68 0.49 -16.46
C GLY A 675 -13.58 -1.00 -16.80
N ALA A 676 -12.84 -1.77 -16.00
CA ALA A 676 -12.76 -3.21 -16.16
C ALA A 676 -14.12 -3.91 -15.96
N ALA A 677 -14.89 -3.51 -14.94
CA ALA A 677 -16.22 -4.07 -14.69
C ALA A 677 -17.18 -3.77 -15.84
N ILE A 678 -17.23 -2.53 -16.32
CA ILE A 678 -18.09 -2.08 -17.42
C ILE A 678 -17.70 -2.77 -18.74
N SER A 679 -16.40 -2.79 -19.06
CA SER A 679 -15.90 -3.46 -20.28
C SER A 679 -16.18 -4.96 -20.29
N LEU A 680 -15.98 -5.65 -19.16
CA LEU A 680 -16.30 -7.07 -19.03
C LEU A 680 -17.82 -7.30 -19.03
N GLY A 681 -18.62 -6.45 -18.40
CA GLY A 681 -20.08 -6.48 -18.45
C GLY A 681 -20.57 -6.38 -19.89
N GLY A 682 -20.01 -5.46 -20.67
CA GLY A 682 -20.30 -5.34 -22.10
C GLY A 682 -19.93 -6.59 -22.90
N GLN A 683 -18.79 -7.24 -22.61
CA GLN A 683 -18.40 -8.53 -23.20
C GLN A 683 -19.36 -9.67 -22.83
N HIS A 684 -19.98 -9.60 -21.65
CA HIS A 684 -21.05 -10.52 -21.23
C HIS A 684 -22.43 -10.13 -21.73
N ARG A 685 -22.54 -9.00 -22.44
CA ARG A 685 -23.82 -8.46 -22.95
C ARG A 685 -24.81 -8.17 -21.82
N ASP A 686 -24.31 -7.67 -20.68
CA ASP A 686 -25.11 -7.23 -19.55
C ASP A 686 -25.75 -5.88 -19.94
N TRP A 687 -27.00 -5.95 -20.43
CA TRP A 687 -27.69 -4.88 -21.11
C TRP A 687 -28.12 -3.75 -20.19
N TYR A 688 -28.24 -2.55 -20.74
CA TYR A 688 -28.85 -1.36 -20.12
C TYR A 688 -29.44 -0.44 -21.19
N PRO A 689 -30.36 0.52 -20.82
CA PRO A 689 -30.97 1.42 -21.78
C PRO A 689 -29.98 2.27 -22.57
N GLU A 690 -30.31 2.53 -23.84
CA GLU A 690 -29.46 3.33 -24.73
C GLU A 690 -29.39 4.82 -24.36
N THR A 691 -30.28 5.32 -23.49
CA THR A 691 -30.20 6.68 -22.90
C THR A 691 -29.02 6.86 -21.94
N VAL A 692 -28.41 5.77 -21.46
CA VAL A 692 -27.24 5.81 -20.60
C VAL A 692 -25.99 6.21 -21.38
N ARG A 693 -25.29 7.21 -20.87
CA ARG A 693 -24.09 7.81 -21.46
C ARG A 693 -22.92 7.66 -20.50
N LEU A 694 -21.85 7.02 -20.95
CA LEU A 694 -20.69 6.68 -20.14
C LEU A 694 -19.48 7.54 -20.51
N ILE A 695 -18.81 8.11 -19.52
CA ILE A 695 -17.60 8.95 -19.67
C ILE A 695 -16.48 8.36 -18.81
N GLU A 696 -15.44 7.89 -19.49
CA GLU A 696 -14.24 7.38 -18.85
C GLU A 696 -13.37 8.52 -18.33
N LEU A 697 -12.91 8.39 -17.08
CA LEU A 697 -11.95 9.27 -16.42
C LEU A 697 -10.70 8.47 -16.04
N PRO A 698 -9.50 9.08 -16.02
CA PRO A 698 -8.28 8.37 -15.60
C PRO A 698 -8.40 7.86 -14.16
N CYS A 699 -8.98 8.63 -13.28
CA CYS A 699 -9.37 8.32 -11.92
C CYS A 699 -10.68 9.02 -11.61
N LEU A 700 -11.53 8.43 -10.78
CA LEU A 700 -12.77 9.09 -10.38
C LEU A 700 -12.53 10.44 -9.67
N GLY A 701 -11.38 10.58 -8.98
CA GLY A 701 -10.97 11.84 -8.37
C GLY A 701 -10.72 13.00 -9.34
N ARG A 702 -10.80 12.77 -10.67
CA ARG A 702 -10.80 13.84 -11.69
C ARG A 702 -12.16 14.54 -11.80
N ILE A 703 -13.23 13.93 -11.30
CA ILE A 703 -14.56 14.55 -11.31
C ILE A 703 -14.59 15.80 -10.42
N SER A 704 -15.22 16.84 -10.88
CA SER A 704 -15.55 18.03 -10.09
C SER A 704 -17.06 18.17 -9.96
N ALA A 705 -17.53 18.89 -8.95
CA ALA A 705 -18.95 19.20 -8.76
C ALA A 705 -19.54 19.87 -10.01
N LEU A 706 -18.75 20.71 -10.70
CA LEU A 706 -19.18 21.39 -11.92
C LEU A 706 -19.49 20.44 -13.08
N HIS A 707 -18.78 19.31 -13.20
CA HIS A 707 -19.08 18.30 -14.22
C HIS A 707 -20.43 17.63 -13.96
N ILE A 708 -20.75 17.37 -12.69
CA ILE A 708 -22.03 16.77 -12.28
C ILE A 708 -23.17 17.74 -12.53
N VAL A 709 -23.02 19.00 -12.11
CA VAL A 709 -24.00 20.06 -12.35
C VAL A 709 -24.20 20.30 -13.85
N GLU A 710 -23.13 20.25 -14.64
CA GLU A 710 -23.23 20.42 -16.11
C GLU A 710 -24.00 19.27 -16.76
N ALA A 711 -23.84 18.01 -16.27
CA ALA A 711 -24.65 16.89 -16.73
C ALA A 711 -26.14 17.14 -16.51
N VAL A 712 -26.50 17.64 -15.33
CA VAL A 712 -27.89 18.00 -14.99
C VAL A 712 -28.37 19.18 -15.86
N ARG A 713 -27.55 20.23 -16.09
CA ARG A 713 -27.85 21.35 -16.95
C ARG A 713 -28.12 20.91 -18.41
N LEU A 714 -27.46 19.84 -18.86
CA LEU A 714 -27.68 19.25 -20.20
C LEU A 714 -28.86 18.25 -20.22
N GLY A 715 -29.65 18.17 -19.17
CA GLY A 715 -30.88 17.41 -19.12
C GLY A 715 -30.75 15.99 -18.54
N ALA A 716 -29.65 15.67 -17.85
CA ALA A 716 -29.53 14.36 -17.21
C ALA A 716 -30.62 14.17 -16.14
N ALA A 717 -31.36 13.07 -16.25
CA ALA A 717 -32.34 12.63 -15.25
C ALA A 717 -31.68 12.00 -14.03
N GLY A 718 -30.45 11.57 -14.14
CA GLY A 718 -29.63 11.02 -13.04
C GLY A 718 -28.16 10.96 -13.41
N VAL A 719 -27.30 11.00 -12.40
CA VAL A 719 -25.84 10.89 -12.55
C VAL A 719 -25.32 9.80 -11.64
N PHE A 720 -24.45 8.93 -12.15
CA PHE A 720 -23.72 8.01 -11.29
C PHE A 720 -22.21 8.12 -11.48
N LEU A 721 -21.50 7.89 -10.37
CA LEU A 721 -20.05 7.88 -10.28
C LEU A 721 -19.60 6.46 -9.96
N ALA A 722 -18.80 5.83 -10.82
CA ALA A 722 -18.33 4.48 -10.61
C ALA A 722 -16.80 4.47 -10.43
N GLY A 723 -16.37 4.14 -9.21
CA GLY A 723 -14.96 4.14 -8.80
C GLY A 723 -14.39 2.75 -8.53
N CYS A 724 -13.20 2.72 -7.97
CA CYS A 724 -12.56 1.50 -7.49
C CYS A 724 -13.31 0.92 -6.28
N ALA A 725 -13.04 -0.34 -5.94
CA ALA A 725 -13.53 -0.93 -4.69
C ALA A 725 -13.19 -0.03 -3.50
N GLU A 726 -14.07 -0.02 -2.51
CA GLU A 726 -13.97 0.85 -1.33
C GLU A 726 -12.59 0.75 -0.67
N ASN A 727 -11.97 1.88 -0.39
CA ASN A 727 -10.61 2.00 0.17
C ASN A 727 -9.50 1.31 -0.66
N ARG A 728 -9.75 1.09 -1.97
CA ARG A 728 -8.82 0.42 -2.90
C ARG A 728 -8.54 1.24 -4.16
N CYS A 729 -8.65 2.55 -4.05
CA CYS A 729 -8.36 3.43 -5.18
C CYS A 729 -6.90 3.27 -5.65
N HIS A 730 -6.69 2.99 -6.94
CA HIS A 730 -5.35 2.88 -7.54
C HIS A 730 -4.53 4.17 -7.41
N TYR A 731 -5.22 5.30 -7.26
CA TYR A 731 -4.62 6.61 -7.04
C TYR A 731 -4.79 7.09 -5.59
N ARG A 732 -4.97 6.16 -4.64
CA ARG A 732 -5.04 6.34 -3.19
C ARG A 732 -6.32 7.05 -2.70
N THR A 733 -6.56 8.30 -3.11
CA THR A 733 -7.61 9.19 -2.57
C THR A 733 -8.70 9.57 -3.58
N GLY A 734 -8.69 9.02 -4.78
CA GLY A 734 -9.58 9.47 -5.84
C GLY A 734 -11.08 9.18 -5.60
N ASP A 735 -11.42 8.10 -4.91
CA ASP A 735 -12.77 7.74 -4.50
C ASP A 735 -13.30 8.68 -3.41
N ALA A 736 -12.48 9.01 -2.42
CA ALA A 736 -12.83 9.96 -1.36
C ALA A 736 -12.99 11.39 -1.92
N SER A 737 -12.09 11.82 -2.83
CA SER A 737 -12.20 13.11 -3.51
C SER A 737 -13.50 13.19 -4.33
N ALA A 738 -13.87 12.13 -5.03
CA ALA A 738 -15.12 12.09 -5.80
C ALA A 738 -16.36 12.15 -4.90
N ALA A 739 -16.33 11.51 -3.73
CA ALA A 739 -17.42 11.58 -2.75
C ALA A 739 -17.65 13.01 -2.26
N GLU A 740 -16.59 13.75 -2.01
CA GLU A 740 -16.68 15.16 -1.62
C GLU A 740 -17.23 16.03 -2.76
N GLN A 741 -16.76 15.84 -4.00
CA GLN A 741 -17.27 16.57 -5.14
C GLN A 741 -18.75 16.25 -5.43
N ARG A 742 -19.18 15.01 -5.20
CA ARG A 742 -20.59 14.61 -5.24
C ARG A 742 -21.41 15.37 -4.21
N ARG A 743 -20.95 15.41 -2.97
CA ARG A 743 -21.64 16.16 -1.89
C ARG A 743 -21.82 17.65 -2.23
N VAL A 744 -20.76 18.28 -2.74
CA VAL A 744 -20.82 19.68 -3.19
C VAL A 744 -21.82 19.86 -4.34
N ALA A 745 -21.86 18.92 -5.29
CA ALA A 745 -22.83 18.99 -6.38
C ALA A 745 -24.28 18.83 -5.90
N GLU A 746 -24.53 17.91 -4.97
CA GLU A 746 -25.84 17.71 -4.35
C GLU A 746 -26.30 18.97 -3.62
N GLU A 747 -25.44 19.65 -2.89
CA GLU A 747 -25.74 20.92 -2.22
C GLU A 747 -26.09 22.05 -3.23
N LEU A 748 -25.26 22.18 -4.29
CA LEU A 748 -25.51 23.20 -5.34
C LEU A 748 -26.83 22.97 -6.09
N LEU A 749 -27.17 21.71 -6.38
CA LEU A 749 -28.43 21.36 -7.04
C LEU A 749 -29.62 21.58 -6.11
N ALA A 750 -29.49 21.24 -4.84
CA ALA A 750 -30.54 21.50 -3.85
C ALA A 750 -30.80 23.00 -3.66
N GLU A 751 -29.75 23.83 -3.62
CA GLU A 751 -29.88 25.30 -3.60
C GLU A 751 -30.58 25.84 -4.85
N ALA A 752 -30.36 25.20 -6.00
CA ALA A 752 -31.05 25.53 -7.25
C ALA A 752 -32.49 24.99 -7.33
N GLY A 753 -32.95 24.25 -6.32
CA GLY A 753 -34.27 23.63 -6.31
C GLY A 753 -34.41 22.41 -7.22
N LEU A 754 -33.32 21.77 -7.56
CA LEU A 754 -33.26 20.58 -8.43
C LEU A 754 -33.04 19.34 -7.57
N ASP A 755 -33.94 18.36 -7.70
CA ASP A 755 -33.84 17.05 -7.04
C ASP A 755 -33.50 15.98 -8.10
N VAL A 756 -32.22 15.81 -8.39
CA VAL A 756 -31.71 14.84 -9.36
C VAL A 756 -30.90 13.78 -8.63
N PRO A 757 -31.23 12.47 -8.78
CA PRO A 757 -30.51 11.42 -8.10
C PRO A 757 -29.04 11.33 -8.55
N ILE A 758 -28.14 11.30 -7.57
CA ILE A 758 -26.72 11.10 -7.79
C ILE A 758 -26.28 9.89 -6.96
N ALA A 759 -25.69 8.89 -7.62
CA ALA A 759 -25.18 7.67 -6.96
C ALA A 759 -23.66 7.59 -7.09
N GLN A 760 -23.00 6.98 -6.08
CA GLN A 760 -21.60 6.59 -6.19
C GLN A 760 -21.46 5.09 -5.92
N TRP A 761 -20.77 4.41 -6.81
CA TRP A 761 -20.57 2.97 -6.74
C TRP A 761 -19.10 2.62 -6.65
N HIS A 762 -18.82 1.60 -5.84
CA HIS A 762 -17.53 0.96 -5.75
C HIS A 762 -17.58 -0.36 -6.53
N LEU A 763 -16.84 -0.43 -7.64
CA LEU A 763 -16.86 -1.56 -8.56
C LEU A 763 -15.46 -2.17 -8.71
N CYS A 764 -15.43 -3.45 -9.01
CA CYS A 764 -14.23 -4.15 -9.48
C CYS A 764 -14.62 -5.19 -10.55
N ALA A 765 -13.65 -5.84 -11.16
CA ALA A 765 -13.89 -6.78 -12.27
C ALA A 765 -14.87 -7.93 -11.97
N VAL A 766 -15.07 -8.27 -10.68
CA VAL A 766 -16.06 -9.31 -10.30
C VAL A 766 -17.51 -8.84 -10.46
N ASP A 767 -17.74 -7.52 -10.45
CA ASP A 767 -19.07 -6.91 -10.62
C ASP A 767 -19.58 -6.95 -12.06
N ARG A 768 -18.79 -7.50 -12.99
CA ARG A 768 -19.10 -7.60 -14.42
C ARG A 768 -20.46 -8.25 -14.77
N LEU A 769 -20.98 -9.07 -13.87
CA LEU A 769 -22.28 -9.75 -14.05
C LEU A 769 -23.45 -8.99 -13.41
N SER A 770 -23.20 -7.84 -12.81
CA SER A 770 -24.21 -7.03 -12.12
C SER A 770 -24.19 -5.56 -12.49
N VAL A 771 -23.19 -5.10 -13.25
CA VAL A 771 -23.04 -3.69 -13.56
C VAL A 771 -24.19 -3.17 -14.42
N GLY A 772 -24.62 -3.91 -15.44
CA GLY A 772 -25.77 -3.55 -16.27
C GLY A 772 -27.06 -3.52 -15.47
N ARG A 773 -27.27 -4.47 -14.57
CA ARG A 773 -28.43 -4.50 -13.65
C ARG A 773 -28.41 -3.28 -12.73
N ARG A 774 -27.28 -2.90 -12.14
CA ARG A 774 -27.18 -1.69 -11.32
C ARG A 774 -27.51 -0.42 -12.13
N ILE A 775 -27.05 -0.37 -13.38
CA ILE A 775 -27.36 0.73 -14.29
C ILE A 775 -28.86 0.77 -14.60
N ARG A 776 -29.51 -0.39 -14.91
CA ARG A 776 -30.95 -0.49 -15.13
C ARG A 776 -31.76 -0.03 -13.92
N MET A 777 -31.39 -0.46 -12.74
CA MET A 777 -32.06 -0.09 -11.50
C MET A 777 -31.96 1.43 -11.25
N PHE A 778 -30.78 1.98 -11.43
CA PHE A 778 -30.58 3.42 -11.27
C PHE A 778 -31.33 4.21 -12.35
N HIS A 779 -31.35 3.72 -13.60
CA HIS A 779 -32.13 4.33 -14.69
C HIS A 779 -33.61 4.37 -14.35
N ALA A 780 -34.19 3.22 -13.94
CA ALA A 780 -35.61 3.13 -13.60
C ALA A 780 -35.99 4.03 -12.42
N LEU A 781 -35.13 4.15 -11.40
CA LEU A 781 -35.31 5.09 -10.29
C LEU A 781 -35.26 6.55 -10.74
N ALA A 782 -34.28 6.91 -11.55
CA ALA A 782 -34.07 8.28 -11.99
C ALA A 782 -35.14 8.74 -13.01
N THR A 783 -35.72 7.83 -13.78
CA THR A 783 -36.78 8.12 -14.75
C THR A 783 -38.19 7.85 -14.24
N HIS A 784 -38.35 7.40 -12.96
CA HIS A 784 -39.62 7.00 -12.36
C HIS A 784 -40.33 5.85 -13.11
N ASP A 785 -39.54 4.94 -13.71
CA ASP A 785 -40.04 3.76 -14.42
C ASP A 785 -40.42 2.62 -13.44
N GLN A 786 -41.65 2.65 -12.96
CA GLN A 786 -42.16 1.66 -12.02
C GLN A 786 -42.19 0.25 -12.62
N ALA A 787 -42.51 0.11 -13.92
CA ALA A 787 -42.56 -1.19 -14.57
C ALA A 787 -41.16 -1.82 -14.69
N GLY A 788 -40.14 -1.01 -14.99
CA GLY A 788 -38.74 -1.44 -14.99
C GLY A 788 -38.26 -1.87 -13.62
N LEU A 789 -38.66 -1.21 -12.53
CA LEU A 789 -38.36 -1.62 -11.16
C LEU A 789 -38.97 -2.98 -10.79
N GLU A 790 -40.24 -3.20 -11.11
CA GLU A 790 -40.93 -4.47 -10.86
C GLU A 790 -40.35 -5.63 -11.67
N GLU A 791 -39.86 -5.37 -12.86
CA GLU A 791 -39.13 -6.37 -13.67
C GLU A 791 -37.80 -6.77 -13.02
N LEU A 792 -37.05 -5.80 -12.55
CA LEU A 792 -35.77 -6.01 -11.85
C LEU A 792 -35.94 -6.74 -10.52
N GLU A 793 -37.01 -6.45 -9.76
CA GLU A 793 -37.33 -7.17 -8.54
C GLU A 793 -37.60 -8.66 -8.83
N ARG A 794 -38.40 -8.96 -9.87
CA ARG A 794 -38.63 -10.33 -10.32
C ARG A 794 -37.37 -11.06 -10.78
N GLU A 795 -36.45 -10.36 -11.47
CA GLU A 795 -35.12 -10.90 -11.85
C GLU A 795 -34.29 -11.27 -10.61
N LEU A 796 -34.29 -10.40 -9.60
CA LEU A 796 -33.57 -10.63 -8.34
C LEU A 796 -34.15 -11.79 -7.52
N GLU A 797 -35.48 -11.92 -7.45
CA GLU A 797 -36.16 -13.02 -6.79
C GLU A 797 -35.84 -14.37 -7.50
N TRP A 798 -35.82 -14.39 -8.84
CA TRP A 798 -35.45 -15.58 -9.60
C TRP A 798 -33.98 -15.99 -9.33
N ILE A 799 -33.03 -15.05 -9.29
CA ILE A 799 -31.62 -15.31 -8.97
C ILE A 799 -31.48 -15.83 -7.54
N GLY A 800 -32.18 -15.23 -6.58
CA GLY A 800 -32.16 -15.65 -5.18
C GLY A 800 -32.74 -17.04 -4.94
N GLY A 801 -33.72 -17.49 -5.77
CA GLY A 801 -34.37 -18.81 -5.67
C GLY A 801 -33.63 -19.97 -6.33
N HIS A 802 -32.66 -19.72 -7.21
CA HIS A 802 -31.98 -20.72 -8.03
C HIS A 802 -30.49 -20.88 -7.80
N HIS A 803 -29.89 -20.03 -7.00
CA HIS A 803 -28.50 -20.18 -6.56
C HIS A 803 -28.45 -20.41 -5.06
N GLU A 804 -27.94 -21.56 -4.63
CA GLU A 804 -27.33 -21.62 -3.30
C GLU A 804 -26.30 -20.49 -3.24
N PRO A 805 -26.42 -19.57 -2.28
CA PRO A 805 -25.50 -18.46 -2.20
C PRO A 805 -24.09 -19.03 -2.00
N TYR A 806 -23.22 -18.86 -2.98
CA TYR A 806 -21.80 -18.80 -2.69
C TYR A 806 -21.61 -17.55 -1.82
N VAL A 807 -21.87 -17.71 -0.54
CA VAL A 807 -21.52 -16.73 0.48
C VAL A 807 -20.00 -16.77 0.56
N ALA A 808 -19.35 -15.99 -0.30
CA ALA A 808 -18.07 -15.44 0.10
C ALA A 808 -18.38 -14.68 1.41
N ALA A 809 -18.09 -15.32 2.53
CA ALA A 809 -18.12 -14.65 3.81
C ALA A 809 -17.21 -13.44 3.66
N SER A 810 -17.80 -12.28 3.51
CA SER A 810 -17.09 -11.03 3.73
C SER A 810 -16.47 -11.18 5.11
N PRO A 811 -15.17 -10.94 5.26
CA PRO A 811 -14.60 -10.87 6.60
C PRO A 811 -15.46 -9.87 7.37
N PRO A 812 -15.77 -10.13 8.67
CA PRO A 812 -16.55 -9.20 9.45
C PRO A 812 -15.90 -7.85 9.34
N ALA A 813 -16.68 -6.84 8.98
CA ALA A 813 -16.23 -5.46 9.00
C ALA A 813 -15.70 -5.20 10.41
N VAL A 814 -14.41 -4.90 10.51
CA VAL A 814 -13.82 -4.40 11.75
C VAL A 814 -14.53 -3.07 12.00
N PRO A 815 -15.24 -2.90 13.12
CA PRO A 815 -15.96 -1.66 13.36
C PRO A 815 -14.91 -0.55 13.54
N CYS A 816 -14.86 0.38 12.59
CA CYS A 816 -14.20 1.66 12.80
C CYS A 816 -14.95 2.37 13.91
N GLY A 817 -14.32 2.52 15.07
CA GLY A 817 -14.88 3.22 16.22
C GLY A 817 -15.01 4.72 15.96
N GLY A 818 -16.14 5.14 15.36
CA GLY A 818 -16.58 6.53 15.37
C GLY A 818 -17.66 6.72 16.45
N PRO A 819 -17.85 7.93 17.00
CA PRO A 819 -18.78 8.16 18.09
C PRO A 819 -20.23 7.90 17.66
N PRO A 820 -21.12 7.47 18.57
CA PRO A 820 -22.46 7.05 18.22
C PRO A 820 -23.32 8.24 17.76
N ALA A 821 -23.76 8.20 16.50
CA ALA A 821 -24.80 9.08 16.00
C ALA A 821 -26.18 8.50 16.32
N ARG A 822 -27.05 9.38 16.75
CA ARG A 822 -28.40 9.10 17.23
C ARG A 822 -29.27 8.45 16.15
N ALA A 823 -30.04 7.47 16.56
CA ALA A 823 -31.11 6.86 15.79
C ALA A 823 -32.24 7.85 15.51
N GLU A 824 -32.57 8.06 14.22
CA GLU A 824 -33.91 8.38 13.77
C GLU A 824 -34.16 7.65 12.46
N GLY A 825 -35.30 6.95 12.39
CA GLY A 825 -35.57 5.98 11.36
C GLY A 825 -36.06 6.55 10.04
N GLY A 826 -35.83 5.81 8.97
CA GLY A 826 -36.36 6.06 7.65
C GLY A 826 -35.82 5.06 6.66
N CYS A 827 -36.66 4.19 6.19
CA CYS A 827 -36.41 3.15 5.21
C CYS A 827 -35.92 3.71 3.87
N ARG A 828 -34.61 3.85 3.69
CA ARG A 828 -33.94 4.21 2.42
C ARG A 828 -32.54 3.58 2.23
N ASP A 829 -32.17 2.58 3.02
CA ASP A 829 -30.77 2.12 3.10
C ASP A 829 -30.37 0.98 2.14
N HIS A 830 -31.16 0.66 1.11
CA HIS A 830 -30.81 -0.41 0.17
C HIS A 830 -30.15 0.05 -1.15
N LEU A 831 -29.84 1.35 -1.30
CA LEU A 831 -29.21 1.90 -2.51
C LEU A 831 -27.86 2.58 -2.25
N ARG A 832 -27.24 2.34 -1.11
CA ARG A 832 -25.85 2.81 -0.89
C ARG A 832 -24.84 1.76 -1.25
#